data_36ba39bcef7ec3370e8c5eb03d200f29
#
_entry.id   36ba39bcef7ec3370e8c5eb03d200f29
#
_cell.length_a   1.000
_cell.length_b   1.000
_cell.length_c   1.000
_cell.angle_alpha   90.00
_cell.angle_beta   90.00
_cell.angle_gamma   90.00
#
_symmetry.space_group_name_H-M   'P 1'
#
loop_
_entity.id
_entity.type
_entity.pdbx_description
1 polymer ?
#
loop_
_entity_poly.entity_id
_entity_poly.type
_entity_poly.pdbx_seq_one_letter_code
_entity_poly.pdbx_strand_id
1 'polypeptide(L)'
;MAGLKQCVKQILVNKQHRAYDREVKARNLSYDRWIREKEDKLGIEESISEQNARSLTNDFLITVFEGKYKKNEGNNSDFDDFCRKFEIEQRSFTVVSPELFSLPVNIRFWKNLNTDVILMPFYYGNISRIALKFICREFKNNKNLILIYGDEDVVKKDENQRMVRTEPWLKPDWSPDRFLSSFYFGGLIAVRTEAFQEALGYCEREEVPEAETDARSFCYRILFEMIRLHNGFSKGHKEDGVPVCHVRQILFHSMEIGYEQIKDLRLLLAEEKRKEEIYKDVAEAQKEDEGVLLSVIIPSKDNPEVLLSCIHSILARTRTAYRYEILVVDNGSSEENKRAIMEKLSALPETAGMKGCRYLYQPMPFNFSKMCNLGAKEAGGNLLLFLNDDMEVIQPDWMSLMLEKARLPYVGGVGAKLLYPDSEVIQHAGITNLRVGPAHKLQFLDDGKVHYYGMNRGVHNMLGATGACLMMRREVFEEAGGFREELAVAFNDVDLCYTIYENGYYNVVRNDVVLYHHESLSRGKDGESEEKQLRLLREKDILYERHQELYGKDPFYHPYLTMDMLESEYSPAYRYEVTIDMPWAEASLCTKEVLSAREDRCLVVGMECAMDLYKWQYGVSPDKGEVKISSDEMGYYFQGYSFVIGADNACYKKTLLLKNKECGEVWGIALERRYRQDIKENLKDQLNVDLTGYAAKLRKKILSPGVYQFGMLAVDQCSRQKLVNWSNWVLEVDTDE
;
A
#
# COMPACT_ATOMS: atom_id res chain seq x y z
N MET A 1 16.78 -5.97 55.84
CA MET A 1 16.01 -7.13 55.33
C MET A 1 15.07 -6.74 54.14
N ALA A 2 14.42 -5.58 54.12
CA ALA A 2 13.57 -5.15 53.01
C ALA A 2 14.32 -4.97 51.68
N GLY A 3 15.50 -4.37 51.67
CA GLY A 3 16.30 -4.17 50.46
C GLY A 3 16.82 -5.49 49.84
N LEU A 4 17.15 -6.49 50.67
CA LEU A 4 17.58 -7.80 50.17
C LEU A 4 16.43 -8.55 49.48
N LYS A 5 15.21 -8.48 50.05
CA LYS A 5 14.00 -9.06 49.43
C LYS A 5 13.68 -8.41 48.09
N GLN A 6 13.83 -7.09 47.99
CA GLN A 6 13.60 -6.35 46.76
C GLN A 6 14.65 -6.70 45.69
N CYS A 7 15.92 -6.83 46.07
CA CYS A 7 16.99 -7.25 45.18
C CYS A 7 16.78 -8.66 44.64
N VAL A 8 16.42 -9.62 45.51
CA VAL A 8 16.08 -10.99 45.10
C VAL A 8 14.87 -11.05 44.18
N LYS A 9 13.82 -10.25 44.45
CA LYS A 9 12.66 -10.15 43.59
C LYS A 9 13.04 -9.64 42.19
N GLN A 10 13.89 -8.61 42.11
CA GLN A 10 14.35 -8.06 40.82
C GLN A 10 15.19 -9.07 40.02
N ILE A 11 16.06 -9.85 40.70
CA ILE A 11 16.84 -10.91 40.06
C ILE A 11 15.93 -12.00 39.49
N LEU A 12 14.87 -12.40 40.22
CA LEU A 12 13.91 -13.39 39.75
C LEU A 12 13.11 -12.89 38.53
N VAL A 13 12.65 -11.63 38.56
CA VAL A 13 11.96 -10.99 37.44
C VAL A 13 12.86 -10.94 36.20
N ASN A 14 14.11 -10.49 36.35
CA ASN A 14 15.07 -10.45 35.24
C ASN A 14 15.38 -11.84 34.68
N LYS A 15 15.40 -12.89 35.53
CA LYS A 15 15.57 -14.27 35.09
C LYS A 15 14.37 -14.78 34.30
N GLN A 16 13.16 -14.44 34.73
CA GLN A 16 11.92 -14.75 34.02
C GLN A 16 11.89 -14.08 32.63
N HIS A 17 12.21 -12.79 32.54
CA HIS A 17 12.28 -12.09 31.26
C HIS A 17 13.30 -12.71 30.30
N ARG A 18 14.50 -13.05 30.78
CA ARG A 18 15.51 -13.72 29.94
C ARG A 18 15.10 -15.13 29.48
N ALA A 19 14.36 -15.85 30.28
CA ALA A 19 13.82 -17.16 29.91
C ALA A 19 12.75 -16.98 28.83
N TYR A 20 11.85 -16.04 29.04
CA TYR A 20 10.79 -15.69 28.08
C TYR A 20 11.38 -15.23 26.75
N ASP A 21 12.36 -14.32 26.73
CA ASP A 21 13.00 -13.85 25.49
C ASP A 21 13.67 -14.99 24.70
N ARG A 22 14.22 -16.01 25.39
CA ARG A 22 14.74 -17.22 24.71
C ARG A 22 13.64 -18.07 24.10
N GLU A 23 12.50 -18.23 24.79
CA GLU A 23 11.36 -18.97 24.26
C GLU A 23 10.73 -18.24 23.07
N VAL A 24 10.62 -16.92 23.12
CA VAL A 24 10.15 -16.10 22.00
C VAL A 24 11.06 -16.28 20.78
N LYS A 25 12.38 -16.21 20.95
CA LYS A 25 13.35 -16.49 19.86
C LYS A 25 13.15 -17.90 19.25
N ALA A 26 12.87 -18.89 20.07
CA ALA A 26 12.66 -20.26 19.60
C ALA A 26 11.32 -20.46 18.86
N ARG A 27 10.31 -19.66 19.20
CA ARG A 27 8.98 -19.69 18.56
C ARG A 27 8.91 -18.89 17.28
N ASN A 28 9.80 -17.91 17.10
CA ASN A 28 9.73 -17.00 15.96
C ASN A 28 9.91 -17.69 14.62
N LEU A 29 8.95 -17.50 13.75
CA LEU A 29 9.12 -17.76 12.32
C LEU A 29 10.08 -16.70 11.77
N SER A 30 11.22 -17.14 11.23
CA SER A 30 12.09 -16.25 10.47
C SER A 30 11.55 -16.07 9.06
N TYR A 31 11.87 -14.93 8.44
CA TYR A 31 11.56 -14.72 7.03
C TYR A 31 12.11 -15.85 6.14
N ASP A 32 13.37 -16.29 6.38
CA ASP A 32 14.01 -17.36 5.63
C ASP A 32 13.20 -18.66 5.65
N ARG A 33 12.70 -19.06 6.82
CA ARG A 33 11.87 -20.26 6.93
C ARG A 33 10.52 -20.10 6.22
N TRP A 34 9.84 -18.98 6.46
CA TRP A 34 8.53 -18.70 5.91
C TRP A 34 8.54 -18.67 4.37
N ILE A 35 9.53 -17.98 3.77
CA ILE A 35 9.59 -17.86 2.32
C ILE A 35 9.97 -19.19 1.66
N ARG A 36 10.86 -19.99 2.29
CA ARG A 36 11.17 -21.35 1.80
C ARG A 36 9.94 -22.26 1.82
N GLU A 37 9.15 -22.22 2.91
CA GLU A 37 7.90 -22.97 3.00
C GLU A 37 6.89 -22.57 1.91
N LYS A 38 6.83 -21.29 1.54
CA LYS A 38 5.99 -20.81 0.41
C LYS A 38 6.52 -21.34 -0.93
N GLU A 39 7.81 -21.23 -1.17
CA GLU A 39 8.44 -21.70 -2.40
C GLU A 39 8.40 -23.24 -2.54
N ASP A 40 8.55 -23.98 -1.44
CA ASP A 40 8.45 -25.43 -1.44
C ASP A 40 7.03 -25.91 -1.77
N LYS A 41 5.99 -25.20 -1.31
CA LYS A 41 4.60 -25.46 -1.73
C LYS A 41 4.40 -25.24 -3.22
N LEU A 42 4.95 -24.17 -3.78
CA LEU A 42 4.93 -23.91 -5.23
C LEU A 42 5.69 -25.01 -5.99
N GLY A 43 6.84 -25.46 -5.48
CA GLY A 43 7.63 -26.54 -6.06
C GLY A 43 6.93 -27.91 -6.01
N ILE A 44 6.15 -28.20 -4.98
CA ILE A 44 5.40 -29.46 -4.82
C ILE A 44 4.21 -29.53 -5.79
N GLU A 45 3.45 -28.47 -5.92
CA GLU A 45 2.37 -28.36 -6.91
C GLU A 45 2.90 -28.44 -8.34
N GLU A 46 4.11 -28.02 -8.56
CA GLU A 46 4.78 -27.99 -9.88
C GLU A 46 5.53 -29.28 -10.22
N SER A 47 5.87 -30.13 -9.26
CA SER A 47 6.42 -31.47 -9.56
C SER A 47 5.43 -32.33 -10.35
N ILE A 48 4.14 -32.08 -10.21
CA ILE A 48 3.07 -32.68 -11.03
C ILE A 48 3.07 -32.11 -12.45
N SER A 49 3.62 -30.93 -12.67
CA SER A 49 3.66 -30.23 -13.97
C SER A 49 5.06 -30.20 -14.64
N GLU A 50 6.06 -30.93 -14.12
CA GLU A 50 7.40 -30.99 -14.73
C GLU A 50 7.39 -31.41 -16.20
N GLN A 51 6.44 -32.26 -16.61
CA GLN A 51 6.22 -32.59 -18.02
C GLN A 51 5.75 -31.35 -18.82
N ASN A 52 4.98 -30.44 -18.21
CA ASN A 52 4.54 -29.20 -18.87
C ASN A 52 5.65 -28.12 -18.86
N ALA A 53 6.53 -28.09 -17.86
CA ALA A 53 7.65 -27.17 -17.83
C ALA A 53 8.68 -27.43 -18.91
N ARG A 54 8.95 -28.71 -19.23
CA ARG A 54 9.83 -29.11 -20.35
C ARG A 54 9.30 -28.62 -21.70
N SER A 55 8.00 -28.60 -21.90
CA SER A 55 7.37 -28.06 -23.12
C SER A 55 7.48 -26.54 -23.22
N LEU A 56 7.51 -25.82 -22.08
CA LEU A 56 7.58 -24.35 -22.01
C LEU A 56 8.98 -23.82 -22.35
N THR A 57 10.04 -24.52 -21.93
CA THR A 57 11.43 -24.12 -22.20
C THR A 57 11.87 -24.33 -23.64
N ASN A 58 11.26 -25.27 -24.35
CA ASN A 58 11.57 -25.54 -25.77
C ASN A 58 11.09 -24.43 -26.73
N ASP A 59 10.24 -23.49 -26.25
CA ASP A 59 9.72 -22.40 -27.07
C ASP A 59 10.63 -21.14 -27.04
N PHE A 60 11.67 -21.13 -26.19
CA PHE A 60 12.60 -19.99 -26.06
C PHE A 60 14.05 -20.42 -26.13
N LEU A 61 14.85 -19.71 -26.93
CA LEU A 61 16.30 -19.89 -27.01
C LEU A 61 17.00 -19.06 -25.90
N ILE A 62 17.84 -19.67 -25.05
CA ILE A 62 18.61 -19.00 -23.99
C ILE A 62 20.11 -19.04 -24.30
N THR A 63 20.79 -17.91 -24.37
CA THR A 63 22.26 -17.85 -24.51
C THR A 63 22.86 -17.19 -23.26
N VAL A 64 23.75 -17.92 -22.60
CA VAL A 64 24.56 -17.35 -21.52
C VAL A 64 25.79 -16.70 -22.12
N PHE A 65 25.94 -15.41 -21.98
CA PHE A 65 27.14 -14.72 -22.43
C PHE A 65 28.24 -14.86 -21.39
N GLU A 66 29.22 -15.73 -21.63
CA GLU A 66 30.48 -15.74 -20.92
C GLU A 66 31.31 -14.52 -21.37
N GLY A 67 31.20 -13.40 -20.66
CA GLY A 67 32.27 -12.39 -20.68
C GLY A 67 33.57 -13.10 -20.29
N LYS A 68 34.71 -12.68 -20.81
CA LYS A 68 36.01 -13.26 -20.49
C LYS A 68 36.26 -13.23 -18.97
N TYR A 69 35.64 -14.14 -18.24
CA TYR A 69 36.04 -14.44 -16.88
C TYR A 69 37.40 -15.11 -16.94
N LYS A 70 38.43 -14.50 -16.39
CA LYS A 70 39.55 -15.27 -15.88
C LYS A 70 38.96 -16.21 -14.84
N LYS A 71 39.04 -17.51 -15.11
CA LYS A 71 38.77 -18.56 -14.13
C LYS A 71 39.50 -18.23 -12.83
N ASN A 72 38.84 -17.59 -11.88
CA ASN A 72 39.14 -17.77 -10.50
C ASN A 72 38.42 -19.08 -10.13
N GLU A 73 39.22 -20.11 -9.86
CA GLU A 73 38.77 -21.43 -9.43
C GLU A 73 38.08 -21.33 -8.06
N GLY A 74 36.81 -21.03 -8.06
CA GLY A 74 35.98 -20.96 -6.85
C GLY A 74 34.55 -20.53 -7.15
N ASN A 75 33.65 -21.50 -7.27
CA ASN A 75 32.18 -21.40 -7.23
C ASN A 75 31.39 -20.81 -8.42
N ASN A 76 31.61 -21.32 -9.62
CA ASN A 76 30.57 -21.29 -10.66
C ASN A 76 29.69 -22.56 -10.65
N SER A 77 29.81 -23.43 -9.63
CA SER A 77 29.09 -24.71 -9.60
C SER A 77 27.57 -24.57 -9.53
N ASP A 78 27.07 -23.53 -8.91
CA ASP A 78 25.63 -23.39 -8.62
C ASP A 78 24.81 -22.96 -9.83
N PHE A 79 25.33 -22.11 -10.72
CA PHE A 79 24.64 -21.71 -11.94
C PHE A 79 24.74 -22.77 -13.05
N ASP A 80 25.91 -23.39 -13.21
CA ASP A 80 26.09 -24.52 -14.12
C ASP A 80 25.32 -25.76 -13.65
N ASP A 81 25.18 -25.97 -12.35
CA ASP A 81 24.32 -26.99 -11.75
C ASP A 81 22.84 -26.65 -11.93
N PHE A 82 22.48 -25.38 -11.84
CA PHE A 82 21.14 -24.90 -12.12
C PHE A 82 20.75 -25.15 -13.59
N CYS A 83 21.57 -24.75 -14.55
CA CYS A 83 21.31 -24.98 -15.96
C CYS A 83 21.26 -26.49 -16.29
N ARG A 84 22.14 -27.33 -15.71
CA ARG A 84 22.13 -28.79 -15.85
C ARG A 84 20.92 -29.45 -15.19
N LYS A 85 20.52 -28.99 -14.02
CA LYS A 85 19.41 -29.55 -13.24
C LYS A 85 18.04 -29.31 -13.90
N PHE A 86 17.91 -28.26 -14.70
CA PHE A 86 16.69 -27.94 -15.43
C PHE A 86 16.73 -28.30 -16.89
N GLU A 87 17.81 -29.02 -17.38
CA GLU A 87 17.99 -29.39 -18.78
C GLU A 87 17.70 -28.22 -19.75
N ILE A 88 18.03 -26.99 -19.32
CA ILE A 88 17.89 -25.79 -20.13
C ILE A 88 18.98 -25.90 -21.19
N GLU A 89 18.60 -26.12 -22.44
CA GLU A 89 19.56 -26.06 -23.54
C GLU A 89 20.23 -24.68 -23.51
N GLN A 90 21.57 -24.66 -23.47
CA GLN A 90 22.43 -23.49 -23.31
C GLN A 90 22.23 -22.35 -24.34
N ARG A 91 21.21 -22.44 -25.19
CA ARG A 91 21.01 -21.58 -26.36
C ARG A 91 19.85 -20.59 -26.26
N SER A 92 19.04 -20.59 -25.21
CA SER A 92 17.76 -19.85 -25.22
C SER A 92 17.77 -18.50 -24.52
N PHE A 93 18.68 -18.21 -23.58
CA PHE A 93 18.76 -16.94 -22.88
C PHE A 93 20.16 -16.32 -22.96
N THR A 94 20.27 -15.01 -23.09
CA THR A 94 21.50 -14.30 -22.79
C THR A 94 21.44 -13.76 -21.37
N VAL A 95 22.35 -14.20 -20.50
CA VAL A 95 22.56 -13.61 -19.18
C VAL A 95 23.72 -12.63 -19.28
N VAL A 96 23.46 -11.38 -18.95
CA VAL A 96 24.44 -10.31 -18.98
C VAL A 96 25.12 -10.22 -17.62
N SER A 97 26.47 -10.18 -17.59
CA SER A 97 27.19 -9.96 -16.33
C SER A 97 26.92 -8.56 -15.77
N PRO A 98 26.74 -8.39 -14.42
CA PRO A 98 26.66 -7.08 -13.78
C PRO A 98 27.86 -6.18 -14.07
N GLU A 99 29.04 -6.77 -14.35
CA GLU A 99 30.25 -6.02 -14.71
C GLU A 99 30.09 -5.25 -16.03
N LEU A 100 29.22 -5.72 -16.94
CA LEU A 100 28.94 -5.01 -18.20
C LEU A 100 28.38 -3.60 -17.96
N PHE A 101 27.65 -3.41 -16.87
CA PHE A 101 27.09 -2.11 -16.48
C PHE A 101 28.12 -1.14 -15.90
N SER A 102 29.35 -1.60 -15.62
CA SER A 102 30.47 -0.79 -15.19
C SER A 102 31.45 -0.44 -16.34
N LEU A 103 31.24 -1.02 -17.52
CA LEU A 103 32.10 -0.81 -18.68
C LEU A 103 31.52 0.28 -19.60
N PRO A 104 32.35 0.88 -20.47
CA PRO A 104 31.86 1.75 -21.53
C PRO A 104 30.83 1.02 -22.42
N VAL A 105 29.84 1.78 -22.88
CA VAL A 105 28.74 1.25 -23.70
C VAL A 105 29.27 0.59 -24.98
N ASN A 106 28.90 -0.67 -25.21
CA ASN A 106 29.24 -1.41 -26.43
C ASN A 106 27.97 -1.73 -27.23
N ILE A 107 27.53 -0.79 -28.04
CA ILE A 107 26.33 -0.91 -28.86
C ILE A 107 26.37 -2.14 -29.79
N ARG A 108 27.56 -2.46 -30.36
CA ARG A 108 27.69 -3.62 -31.24
C ARG A 108 27.39 -4.96 -30.51
N PHE A 109 27.73 -5.03 -29.23
CA PHE A 109 27.40 -6.18 -28.41
C PHE A 109 25.88 -6.39 -28.37
N TRP A 110 25.13 -5.35 -27.98
CA TRP A 110 23.68 -5.41 -27.84
C TRP A 110 22.95 -5.65 -29.16
N LYS A 111 23.44 -5.12 -30.28
CA LYS A 111 22.89 -5.37 -31.63
C LYS A 111 23.07 -6.80 -32.12
N ASN A 112 24.11 -7.46 -31.69
CA ASN A 112 24.45 -8.79 -32.17
C ASN A 112 23.89 -9.92 -31.30
N LEU A 113 23.08 -9.60 -30.29
CA LEU A 113 22.38 -10.60 -29.49
C LEU A 113 21.36 -11.32 -30.41
N ASN A 114 21.46 -12.64 -30.43
CA ASN A 114 20.58 -13.48 -31.23
C ASN A 114 19.85 -14.48 -30.36
N THR A 115 19.13 -13.97 -29.38
CA THR A 115 18.34 -14.73 -28.40
C THR A 115 16.98 -14.05 -28.23
N ASP A 116 15.98 -14.76 -27.76
CA ASP A 116 14.63 -14.21 -27.58
C ASP A 116 14.54 -13.30 -26.34
N VAL A 117 15.31 -13.62 -25.31
CA VAL A 117 15.24 -12.94 -24.01
C VAL A 117 16.63 -12.60 -23.47
N ILE A 118 16.80 -11.40 -22.96
CA ILE A 118 17.97 -10.94 -22.22
C ILE A 118 17.62 -10.90 -20.73
N LEU A 119 18.42 -11.60 -19.92
CA LEU A 119 18.37 -11.50 -18.45
C LEU A 119 19.44 -10.51 -17.99
N MET A 120 19.01 -9.49 -17.28
CA MET A 120 19.87 -8.38 -16.81
C MET A 120 19.90 -8.34 -15.28
N PRO A 121 20.87 -8.98 -14.63
CA PRO A 121 21.16 -8.73 -13.22
C PRO A 121 21.96 -7.43 -13.10
N PHE A 122 21.40 -6.44 -12.38
CA PHE A 122 22.04 -5.12 -12.22
C PHE A 122 23.08 -5.06 -11.11
N TYR A 123 23.05 -6.01 -10.17
CA TYR A 123 24.05 -6.15 -9.12
C TYR A 123 24.44 -7.62 -8.93
N TYR A 124 25.48 -7.83 -8.09
CA TYR A 124 25.91 -9.17 -7.74
C TYR A 124 24.88 -9.89 -6.87
N GLY A 125 24.56 -11.09 -7.28
CA GLY A 125 23.58 -11.94 -6.61
C GLY A 125 23.33 -13.23 -7.36
N ASN A 126 22.37 -14.00 -6.89
CA ASN A 126 21.99 -15.28 -7.46
C ASN A 126 20.58 -15.22 -8.02
N ILE A 127 20.40 -15.71 -9.25
CA ILE A 127 19.07 -15.91 -9.83
C ILE A 127 18.38 -17.04 -9.07
N SER A 128 17.14 -16.82 -8.63
CA SER A 128 16.36 -17.83 -7.92
C SER A 128 16.10 -19.05 -8.80
N ARG A 129 16.07 -20.24 -8.18
CA ARG A 129 15.79 -21.51 -8.87
C ARG A 129 14.46 -21.56 -9.63
N ILE A 130 13.49 -20.72 -9.24
CA ILE A 130 12.17 -20.64 -9.86
C ILE A 130 12.07 -19.56 -10.96
N ALA A 131 13.06 -18.66 -11.06
CA ALA A 131 12.97 -17.45 -11.88
C ALA A 131 12.69 -17.75 -13.36
N LEU A 132 13.50 -18.62 -13.98
CA LEU A 132 13.35 -18.91 -15.41
C LEU A 132 12.00 -19.52 -15.75
N LYS A 133 11.48 -20.38 -14.88
CA LYS A 133 10.17 -21.01 -15.06
C LYS A 133 9.05 -19.97 -15.12
N PHE A 134 9.04 -19.03 -14.16
CA PHE A 134 8.04 -17.96 -14.16
C PHE A 134 8.22 -17.00 -15.33
N ILE A 135 9.45 -16.59 -15.66
CA ILE A 135 9.74 -15.72 -16.80
C ILE A 135 9.28 -16.35 -18.12
N CYS A 136 9.62 -17.61 -18.37
CA CYS A 136 9.18 -18.33 -19.56
C CYS A 136 7.66 -18.43 -19.66
N ARG A 137 7.00 -18.76 -18.54
CA ARG A 137 5.54 -18.85 -18.48
C ARG A 137 4.87 -17.53 -18.86
N GLU A 138 5.31 -16.41 -18.27
CA GLU A 138 4.69 -15.11 -18.53
C GLU A 138 4.91 -14.67 -19.99
N PHE A 139 6.12 -14.79 -20.54
CA PHE A 139 6.37 -14.48 -21.95
C PHE A 139 5.62 -15.37 -22.94
N LYS A 140 5.34 -16.62 -22.56
CA LYS A 140 4.52 -17.53 -23.37
C LYS A 140 3.05 -17.14 -23.35
N ASN A 141 2.54 -16.84 -22.15
CA ASN A 141 1.12 -16.53 -21.95
C ASN A 141 0.72 -15.18 -22.55
N ASN A 142 1.63 -14.20 -22.56
CA ASN A 142 1.37 -12.88 -23.11
C ASN A 142 2.49 -12.46 -24.07
N LYS A 143 2.15 -12.44 -25.36
CA LYS A 143 3.09 -12.05 -26.43
C LYS A 143 3.40 -10.54 -26.46
N ASN A 144 2.55 -9.73 -25.87
CA ASN A 144 2.73 -8.28 -25.80
C ASN A 144 3.70 -7.85 -24.70
N LEU A 145 4.08 -8.77 -23.79
CA LEU A 145 5.06 -8.47 -22.76
C LEU A 145 6.45 -8.27 -23.38
N ILE A 146 7.09 -7.17 -22.99
CA ILE A 146 8.45 -6.85 -23.37
C ILE A 146 9.42 -6.92 -22.20
N LEU A 147 8.92 -6.71 -20.96
CA LEU A 147 9.72 -6.69 -19.74
C LEU A 147 9.03 -7.44 -18.60
N ILE A 148 9.80 -8.25 -17.89
CA ILE A 148 9.39 -8.94 -16.66
C ILE A 148 10.39 -8.60 -15.56
N TYR A 149 9.89 -8.30 -14.36
CA TYR A 149 10.67 -8.17 -13.12
C TYR A 149 10.02 -8.97 -12.00
N GLY A 150 10.75 -9.19 -10.93
CA GLY A 150 10.22 -9.90 -9.76
C GLY A 150 10.72 -9.31 -8.46
N ASP A 151 10.31 -9.94 -7.36
CA ASP A 151 10.76 -9.58 -6.03
C ASP A 151 12.19 -10.07 -5.79
N GLU A 152 12.80 -9.55 -4.74
CA GLU A 152 14.14 -9.93 -4.34
C GLU A 152 14.32 -9.91 -2.84
N ASP A 153 15.35 -10.57 -2.36
CA ASP A 153 15.78 -10.54 -0.97
C ASP A 153 17.30 -10.56 -0.85
N VAL A 154 17.78 -10.41 0.36
CA VAL A 154 19.20 -10.42 0.67
C VAL A 154 19.58 -11.76 1.28
N VAL A 155 20.65 -12.37 0.78
CA VAL A 155 21.27 -13.55 1.39
C VAL A 155 22.51 -13.13 2.14
N LYS A 156 22.53 -13.36 3.45
CA LYS A 156 23.67 -13.07 4.32
C LYS A 156 23.95 -14.20 5.31
N LYS A 157 25.13 -14.20 5.92
CA LYS A 157 25.46 -15.15 6.97
C LYS A 157 24.87 -14.70 8.31
N ASP A 158 24.22 -15.63 9.02
CA ASP A 158 23.77 -15.42 10.39
C ASP A 158 24.93 -15.48 11.40
N GLU A 159 24.64 -15.31 12.68
CA GLU A 159 25.62 -15.41 13.77
C GLU A 159 26.32 -16.79 13.83
N ASN A 160 25.71 -17.84 13.25
CA ASN A 160 26.21 -19.21 13.18
C ASN A 160 26.88 -19.53 11.83
N GLN A 161 27.19 -18.52 11.01
CA GLN A 161 27.79 -18.67 9.67
C GLN A 161 26.89 -19.42 8.66
N ARG A 162 25.57 -19.52 8.89
CA ARG A 162 24.62 -20.13 7.97
C ARG A 162 24.09 -19.07 7.01
N MET A 163 23.95 -19.43 5.74
CA MET A 163 23.32 -18.57 4.75
C MET A 163 21.82 -18.48 5.03
N VAL A 164 21.33 -17.28 5.34
CA VAL A 164 19.92 -16.98 5.62
C VAL A 164 19.42 -15.85 4.73
N ARG A 165 18.17 -15.92 4.35
CA ARG A 165 17.49 -14.90 3.56
C ARG A 165 16.88 -13.86 4.50
N THR A 166 17.02 -12.59 4.13
CA THR A 166 16.55 -11.44 4.93
C THR A 166 16.12 -10.30 4.01
N GLU A 167 15.55 -9.27 4.59
CA GLU A 167 15.32 -7.97 3.93
C GLU A 167 14.61 -8.11 2.57
N PRO A 168 13.42 -8.74 2.53
CA PRO A 168 12.71 -8.89 1.28
C PRO A 168 12.27 -7.53 0.73
N TRP A 169 12.50 -7.34 -0.54
CA TRP A 169 11.91 -6.25 -1.31
C TRP A 169 10.78 -6.80 -2.17
N LEU A 170 9.56 -6.75 -1.62
CA LEU A 170 8.31 -7.15 -2.26
C LEU A 170 7.76 -5.92 -3.00
N LYS A 171 7.72 -5.98 -4.31
CA LYS A 171 7.51 -4.83 -5.18
C LYS A 171 6.04 -4.67 -5.57
N PRO A 172 5.60 -3.46 -5.99
CA PRO A 172 4.30 -3.29 -6.61
C PRO A 172 4.29 -3.85 -8.04
N ASP A 173 3.10 -4.04 -8.59
CA ASP A 173 2.92 -4.25 -10.03
C ASP A 173 3.37 -3.02 -10.82
N TRP A 174 3.28 -3.06 -12.14
CA TRP A 174 3.72 -1.97 -13.01
C TRP A 174 3.23 -0.61 -12.49
N SER A 175 4.17 0.24 -12.21
CA SER A 175 3.99 1.56 -11.61
C SER A 175 4.77 2.58 -12.41
N PRO A 176 4.18 3.16 -13.47
CA PRO A 176 4.89 4.04 -14.41
C PRO A 176 5.54 5.24 -13.72
N ASP A 177 4.84 5.89 -12.79
CA ASP A 177 5.38 7.07 -12.10
C ASP A 177 6.46 6.70 -11.09
N ARG A 178 6.36 5.52 -10.46
CA ARG A 178 7.43 5.02 -9.61
C ARG A 178 8.68 4.69 -10.43
N PHE A 179 8.52 4.10 -11.62
CA PHE A 179 9.63 3.85 -12.53
C PHE A 179 10.34 5.13 -12.95
N LEU A 180 9.58 6.19 -13.23
CA LEU A 180 10.11 7.52 -13.55
C LEU A 180 10.77 8.23 -12.35
N SER A 181 10.40 7.85 -11.13
CA SER A 181 10.95 8.41 -9.90
C SER A 181 12.09 7.58 -9.31
N SER A 182 12.12 6.27 -9.57
CA SER A 182 13.14 5.35 -9.05
C SER A 182 13.19 4.05 -9.84
N PHE A 183 14.38 3.50 -10.03
CA PHE A 183 14.55 2.18 -10.64
C PHE A 183 14.14 1.07 -9.66
N TYR A 184 12.83 0.83 -9.53
CA TYR A 184 12.29 -0.11 -8.55
C TYR A 184 12.24 -1.57 -9.04
N PHE A 185 12.62 -1.85 -10.29
CA PHE A 185 12.68 -3.23 -10.79
C PHE A 185 13.68 -4.11 -10.03
N GLY A 186 14.70 -3.48 -9.44
CA GLY A 186 15.65 -4.17 -8.59
C GLY A 186 16.75 -4.91 -9.34
N GLY A 187 17.20 -6.03 -8.76
CA GLY A 187 18.40 -6.72 -9.18
C GLY A 187 18.29 -7.53 -10.46
N LEU A 188 17.10 -7.98 -10.86
CA LEU A 188 16.92 -8.81 -12.06
C LEU A 188 15.71 -8.37 -12.87
N ILE A 189 15.93 -8.15 -14.16
CA ILE A 189 14.87 -8.04 -15.16
C ILE A 189 15.11 -9.03 -16.31
N ALA A 190 14.03 -9.38 -16.98
CA ALA A 190 14.05 -10.11 -18.24
C ALA A 190 13.37 -9.28 -19.33
N VAL A 191 14.02 -9.07 -20.46
CA VAL A 191 13.48 -8.28 -21.58
C VAL A 191 13.47 -9.06 -22.88
N ARG A 192 12.49 -8.80 -23.75
CA ARG A 192 12.54 -9.32 -25.12
C ARG A 192 13.66 -8.65 -25.89
N THR A 193 14.52 -9.46 -26.51
CA THR A 193 15.67 -8.95 -27.27
C THR A 193 15.24 -8.05 -28.41
N GLU A 194 14.19 -8.42 -29.15
CA GLU A 194 13.67 -7.64 -30.27
C GLU A 194 13.24 -6.23 -29.83
N ALA A 195 12.44 -6.13 -28.75
CA ALA A 195 11.99 -4.83 -28.22
C ALA A 195 13.16 -3.98 -27.68
N PHE A 196 14.15 -4.62 -27.06
CA PHE A 196 15.36 -3.94 -26.60
C PHE A 196 16.18 -3.40 -27.78
N GLN A 197 16.35 -4.19 -28.85
CA GLN A 197 17.07 -3.77 -30.06
C GLN A 197 16.33 -2.68 -30.85
N GLU A 198 15.00 -2.70 -30.87
CA GLU A 198 14.19 -1.63 -31.47
C GLU A 198 14.41 -0.31 -30.73
N ALA A 199 14.35 -0.30 -29.42
CA ALA A 199 14.60 0.87 -28.59
C ALA A 199 16.07 1.35 -28.74
N LEU A 200 17.02 0.43 -28.79
CA LEU A 200 18.43 0.74 -29.06
C LEU A 200 18.59 1.47 -30.40
N GLY A 201 17.94 0.97 -31.46
CA GLY A 201 17.97 1.61 -32.79
C GLY A 201 17.31 2.99 -32.80
N TYR A 202 16.32 3.22 -31.94
CA TYR A 202 15.73 4.56 -31.72
C TYR A 202 16.72 5.49 -31.04
N CYS A 203 17.34 5.09 -29.94
CA CYS A 203 18.31 5.88 -29.19
C CYS A 203 19.53 6.30 -30.05
N GLU A 204 19.98 5.46 -30.98
CA GLU A 204 21.08 5.80 -31.87
C GLU A 204 20.74 6.91 -32.87
N ARG A 205 19.51 6.94 -33.37
CA ARG A 205 19.07 7.98 -34.34
C ARG A 205 18.97 9.36 -33.70
N GLU A 206 18.72 9.40 -32.42
CA GLU A 206 18.60 10.65 -31.64
C GLU A 206 19.96 11.23 -31.17
N GLU A 207 21.08 10.74 -31.76
CA GLU A 207 22.47 11.23 -31.51
C GLU A 207 22.81 11.39 -30.02
N VAL A 208 22.53 10.37 -29.24
CA VAL A 208 22.90 10.36 -27.81
C VAL A 208 24.41 10.26 -27.68
N PRO A 209 25.09 11.18 -27.01
CA PRO A 209 26.55 11.15 -26.88
C PRO A 209 26.98 9.85 -26.16
N GLU A 210 27.72 8.98 -26.84
CA GLU A 210 28.31 7.78 -26.25
C GLU A 210 29.32 8.10 -25.13
N ALA A 211 29.88 9.30 -25.14
CA ALA A 211 31.07 9.63 -24.36
C ALA A 211 30.79 10.02 -22.90
N GLU A 212 29.55 10.27 -22.52
CA GLU A 212 29.22 10.84 -21.18
C GLU A 212 28.35 9.93 -20.32
N THR A 213 27.95 8.75 -20.82
CA THR A 213 26.96 7.90 -20.13
C THR A 213 27.61 6.58 -19.70
N ASP A 214 27.53 6.24 -18.42
CA ASP A 214 27.85 4.89 -17.96
C ASP A 214 26.81 3.88 -18.49
N ALA A 215 27.20 2.60 -18.54
CA ALA A 215 26.36 1.58 -19.17
C ALA A 215 25.02 1.34 -18.42
N ARG A 216 24.91 1.69 -17.13
CA ARG A 216 23.65 1.61 -16.38
C ARG A 216 22.67 2.67 -16.84
N SER A 217 23.13 3.91 -16.93
CA SER A 217 22.35 5.04 -17.45
C SER A 217 21.86 4.76 -18.86
N PHE A 218 22.75 4.24 -19.70
CA PHE A 218 22.41 3.83 -21.07
C PHE A 218 21.35 2.74 -21.10
N CYS A 219 21.52 1.64 -20.34
CA CYS A 219 20.52 0.58 -20.29
C CYS A 219 19.18 1.07 -19.77
N TYR A 220 19.18 1.93 -18.75
CA TYR A 220 17.93 2.51 -18.27
C TYR A 220 17.23 3.32 -19.33
N ARG A 221 17.96 4.13 -20.08
CA ARG A 221 17.41 4.90 -21.21
C ARG A 221 16.76 3.96 -22.24
N ILE A 222 17.42 2.88 -22.61
CA ILE A 222 16.84 1.91 -23.55
C ILE A 222 15.56 1.29 -22.96
N LEU A 223 15.57 0.93 -21.68
CA LEU A 223 14.37 0.40 -21.01
C LEU A 223 13.23 1.40 -21.02
N PHE A 224 13.53 2.67 -20.76
CA PHE A 224 12.54 3.74 -20.84
C PHE A 224 11.94 3.85 -22.25
N GLU A 225 12.78 3.94 -23.29
CA GLU A 225 12.33 4.02 -24.68
C GLU A 225 11.56 2.77 -25.11
N MET A 226 12.02 1.59 -24.70
CA MET A 226 11.34 0.31 -24.94
C MET A 226 9.92 0.32 -24.37
N ILE A 227 9.76 0.76 -23.12
CA ILE A 227 8.46 0.86 -22.46
C ILE A 227 7.58 1.92 -23.14
N ARG A 228 8.15 3.07 -23.53
CA ARG A 228 7.45 4.15 -24.21
C ARG A 228 6.96 3.71 -25.61
N LEU A 229 7.80 3.13 -26.42
CA LEU A 229 7.46 2.65 -27.77
C LEU A 229 6.35 1.57 -27.76
N HIS A 230 6.22 0.83 -26.65
CA HIS A 230 5.19 -0.19 -26.47
C HIS A 230 4.03 0.24 -25.58
N ASN A 231 3.76 1.55 -25.50
CA ASN A 231 2.61 2.13 -24.79
C ASN A 231 2.58 1.86 -23.26
N GLY A 232 3.73 1.68 -22.62
CA GLY A 232 3.79 1.45 -21.16
C GLY A 232 3.37 2.66 -20.32
N PHE A 233 3.34 3.86 -20.90
CA PHE A 233 2.86 5.11 -20.29
C PHE A 233 1.51 5.53 -20.86
N SER A 234 0.57 4.61 -20.98
CA SER A 234 -0.77 4.88 -21.51
C SER A 234 -1.88 4.49 -20.52
N LYS A 235 -3.08 5.01 -20.76
CA LYS A 235 -4.32 4.56 -20.13
C LYS A 235 -4.61 3.11 -20.59
N GLY A 236 -5.19 2.26 -19.74
CA GLY A 236 -5.66 0.93 -20.13
C GLY A 236 -4.92 -0.23 -19.49
N HIS A 237 -4.54 -0.13 -18.21
CA HIS A 237 -3.88 -1.22 -17.47
C HIS A 237 -4.73 -2.50 -17.31
N LYS A 238 -6.03 -2.47 -17.63
CA LYS A 238 -6.96 -3.62 -17.58
C LYS A 238 -7.03 -4.44 -18.86
N GLU A 239 -6.66 -3.85 -19.98
CA GLU A 239 -6.65 -4.56 -21.26
C GLU A 239 -5.32 -5.29 -21.42
N ASP A 240 -5.24 -6.32 -22.29
CA ASP A 240 -4.04 -7.15 -22.54
C ASP A 240 -2.80 -6.37 -23.04
N GLY A 241 -2.74 -5.08 -22.73
CA GLY A 241 -1.83 -4.11 -23.33
C GLY A 241 -0.69 -3.61 -22.44
N VAL A 242 -0.60 -3.96 -21.16
CA VAL A 242 0.53 -3.51 -20.33
C VAL A 242 1.78 -4.31 -20.71
N PRO A 243 2.83 -3.65 -21.25
CA PRO A 243 4.00 -4.36 -21.76
C PRO A 243 4.96 -4.85 -20.67
N VAL A 244 4.70 -4.51 -19.41
CA VAL A 244 5.54 -4.80 -18.24
C VAL A 244 4.80 -5.70 -17.27
N CYS A 245 5.42 -6.79 -16.82
CA CYS A 245 4.84 -7.76 -15.90
C CYS A 245 5.67 -7.88 -14.63
N HIS A 246 5.01 -7.85 -13.48
CA HIS A 246 5.57 -8.21 -12.19
C HIS A 246 5.27 -9.67 -11.87
N VAL A 247 6.31 -10.47 -11.70
CA VAL A 247 6.20 -11.80 -11.11
C VAL A 247 6.33 -11.66 -9.58
N ARG A 248 5.22 -11.84 -8.87
CA ARG A 248 5.15 -11.68 -7.40
C ARG A 248 5.81 -12.86 -6.66
N GLN A 249 7.06 -13.11 -7.01
CA GLN A 249 7.92 -14.16 -6.43
C GLN A 249 9.35 -13.64 -6.33
N ILE A 250 10.14 -14.21 -5.39
CA ILE A 250 11.55 -13.88 -5.26
C ILE A 250 12.32 -14.48 -6.45
N LEU A 251 12.65 -13.63 -7.41
CA LEU A 251 13.41 -14.05 -8.60
C LEU A 251 14.91 -13.85 -8.44
N PHE A 252 15.34 -13.04 -7.48
CA PHE A 252 16.75 -12.71 -7.30
C PHE A 252 17.13 -12.63 -5.82
N HIS A 253 18.33 -13.15 -5.51
CA HIS A 253 18.92 -13.09 -4.18
C HIS A 253 20.13 -12.16 -4.25
N SER A 254 19.99 -10.93 -3.78
CA SER A 254 21.08 -9.95 -3.72
C SER A 254 22.02 -10.24 -2.55
N MET A 255 23.28 -9.89 -2.72
CA MET A 255 24.26 -9.92 -1.61
C MET A 255 24.17 -8.65 -0.76
N GLU A 256 23.64 -7.57 -1.32
CA GLU A 256 23.53 -6.29 -0.65
C GLU A 256 22.42 -5.46 -1.31
N ILE A 257 21.34 -5.17 -0.56
CA ILE A 257 20.30 -4.24 -0.97
C ILE A 257 20.28 -3.07 0.00
N GLY A 258 20.45 -1.86 -0.51
CA GLY A 258 20.30 -0.64 0.25
C GLY A 258 19.54 0.42 -0.54
N TYR A 259 18.82 1.28 0.19
CA TYR A 259 18.14 2.43 -0.43
C TYR A 259 19.10 3.32 -1.24
N GLU A 260 20.35 3.46 -0.78
CA GLU A 260 21.37 4.26 -1.48
C GLU A 260 21.72 3.66 -2.86
N GLN A 261 21.77 2.34 -3.01
CA GLN A 261 21.97 1.69 -4.32
C GLN A 261 20.79 1.96 -5.27
N ILE A 262 19.57 1.93 -4.74
CA ILE A 262 18.36 2.30 -5.48
C ILE A 262 18.38 3.79 -5.83
N LYS A 263 18.86 4.64 -4.93
CA LYS A 263 18.99 6.08 -5.12
C LYS A 263 20.04 6.41 -6.17
N ASP A 264 21.17 5.71 -6.19
CA ASP A 264 22.19 5.88 -7.24
C ASP A 264 21.65 5.51 -8.62
N LEU A 265 20.85 4.45 -8.71
CA LEU A 265 20.08 4.15 -9.93
C LEU A 265 19.02 5.23 -10.26
N ARG A 266 18.46 5.92 -9.25
CA ARG A 266 17.55 7.07 -9.44
C ARG A 266 18.20 8.29 -10.03
N LEU A 267 19.44 8.61 -9.61
CA LEU A 267 20.17 9.77 -10.13
C LEU A 267 20.35 9.69 -11.65
N LEU A 268 20.37 8.47 -12.19
CA LEU A 268 20.42 8.22 -13.62
C LEU A 268 19.14 8.59 -14.36
N LEU A 269 18.01 8.72 -13.64
CA LEU A 269 16.69 9.04 -14.15
C LEU A 269 16.30 10.48 -14.04
N ALA A 270 16.90 11.17 -13.07
CA ALA A 270 16.54 12.54 -12.69
C ALA A 270 17.10 13.62 -13.61
N GLU A 271 17.66 13.28 -14.77
CA GLU A 271 18.00 14.29 -15.76
C GLU A 271 16.70 14.94 -16.28
N GLU A 272 16.55 16.20 -15.97
CA GLU A 272 15.40 17.06 -16.32
C GLU A 272 15.01 17.00 -17.79
N LYS A 273 15.97 16.77 -18.68
CA LYS A 273 15.74 16.63 -20.13
C LYS A 273 14.84 15.45 -20.51
N ARG A 274 14.80 14.38 -19.73
CA ARG A 274 13.97 13.19 -20.04
C ARG A 274 12.57 13.31 -19.51
N LYS A 275 12.39 14.00 -18.40
CA LYS A 275 11.05 14.47 -18.01
C LYS A 275 10.44 15.29 -19.14
N GLU A 276 11.21 16.19 -19.76
CA GLU A 276 10.77 16.98 -20.89
C GLU A 276 10.36 16.14 -22.11
N GLU A 277 10.92 14.97 -22.39
CA GLU A 277 10.56 14.14 -23.55
C GLU A 277 9.23 13.41 -23.40
N ILE A 278 8.95 12.83 -22.24
CA ILE A 278 7.59 12.33 -21.93
C ILE A 278 6.61 13.51 -21.96
N TYR A 279 7.04 14.67 -21.47
CA TYR A 279 6.25 15.89 -21.47
C TYR A 279 6.25 16.62 -22.82
N LYS A 280 7.18 16.37 -23.75
CA LYS A 280 7.15 16.96 -25.10
C LYS A 280 6.01 16.43 -25.95
N ASP A 281 5.79 15.14 -25.96
CA ASP A 281 4.64 14.55 -26.67
C ASP A 281 3.32 15.10 -26.08
N VAL A 282 3.28 15.32 -24.75
CA VAL A 282 2.16 15.95 -24.05
C VAL A 282 2.17 17.49 -24.24
N ALA A 283 3.35 18.13 -24.26
CA ALA A 283 3.48 19.59 -24.42
C ALA A 283 3.35 20.04 -25.87
N GLU A 284 3.64 19.19 -26.87
CA GLU A 284 3.33 19.50 -28.27
C GLU A 284 1.83 19.49 -28.54
N ALA A 285 1.08 18.59 -27.87
CA ALA A 285 -0.37 18.65 -27.82
C ALA A 285 -0.91 19.85 -26.99
N GLN A 286 -0.07 20.53 -26.22
CA GLN A 286 -0.42 21.60 -25.27
C GLN A 286 0.21 22.96 -25.59
N LYS A 287 0.80 23.18 -26.78
CA LYS A 287 1.30 24.49 -27.22
C LYS A 287 0.22 25.60 -27.30
N GLU A 288 -1.03 25.26 -26.99
CA GLU A 288 -2.15 26.19 -26.75
C GLU A 288 -2.34 26.57 -25.28
N ASP A 289 -1.27 26.74 -24.53
CA ASP A 289 -1.22 26.84 -23.04
C ASP A 289 -1.78 28.16 -22.44
N GLU A 290 -2.40 29.02 -23.22
CA GLU A 290 -3.12 30.21 -22.70
C GLU A 290 -4.42 29.81 -21.91
N GLY A 291 -4.82 28.54 -21.93
CA GLY A 291 -6.09 28.02 -21.40
C GLY A 291 -6.06 27.28 -20.07
N VAL A 292 -4.90 26.94 -19.51
CA VAL A 292 -4.84 26.17 -18.26
C VAL A 292 -5.27 27.02 -17.06
N LEU A 293 -6.38 26.61 -16.44
CA LEU A 293 -6.88 27.17 -15.20
C LEU A 293 -7.11 26.07 -14.19
N LEU A 294 -6.52 26.22 -13.00
CA LEU A 294 -6.76 25.35 -11.87
C LEU A 294 -7.85 25.96 -10.98
N SER A 295 -8.88 25.21 -10.65
CA SER A 295 -9.86 25.59 -9.64
C SER A 295 -9.56 24.86 -8.33
N VAL A 296 -9.20 25.62 -7.29
CA VAL A 296 -9.03 25.13 -5.93
C VAL A 296 -10.39 25.18 -5.23
N ILE A 297 -10.97 24.03 -4.95
CA ILE A 297 -12.30 23.86 -4.36
C ILE A 297 -12.12 23.54 -2.88
N ILE A 298 -12.62 24.40 -2.01
CA ILE A 298 -12.45 24.31 -0.55
C ILE A 298 -13.83 24.18 0.10
N PRO A 299 -14.28 22.97 0.48
CA PRO A 299 -15.48 22.78 1.29
C PRO A 299 -15.21 23.30 2.72
N SER A 300 -16.13 24.06 3.29
CA SER A 300 -15.97 24.65 4.63
C SER A 300 -17.31 24.85 5.34
N LYS A 301 -17.27 24.98 6.67
CA LYS A 301 -18.40 25.37 7.50
C LYS A 301 -17.97 25.90 8.86
N ASP A 302 -18.53 27.04 9.28
CA ASP A 302 -18.46 27.60 10.63
C ASP A 302 -17.06 27.85 11.24
N ASN A 303 -15.99 27.72 10.46
CA ASN A 303 -14.59 27.87 10.90
C ASN A 303 -13.84 28.95 10.10
N PRO A 304 -14.23 30.25 10.20
CA PRO A 304 -13.62 31.32 9.40
C PRO A 304 -12.10 31.44 9.60
N GLU A 305 -11.58 31.25 10.79
CA GLU A 305 -10.15 31.39 11.08
C GLU A 305 -9.34 30.25 10.43
N VAL A 306 -9.84 29.01 10.48
CA VAL A 306 -9.19 27.84 9.85
C VAL A 306 -9.15 28.01 8.34
N LEU A 307 -10.30 28.29 7.72
CA LEU A 307 -10.41 28.55 6.28
C LEU A 307 -9.45 29.66 5.82
N LEU A 308 -9.41 30.75 6.55
CA LEU A 308 -8.55 31.89 6.16
C LEU A 308 -7.08 31.58 6.35
N SER A 309 -6.69 30.82 7.37
CA SER A 309 -5.33 30.33 7.54
C SER A 309 -4.89 29.50 6.34
N CYS A 310 -5.76 28.58 5.87
CA CYS A 310 -5.52 27.80 4.67
C CYS A 310 -5.31 28.70 3.43
N ILE A 311 -6.26 29.61 3.16
CA ILE A 311 -6.19 30.51 2.00
C ILE A 311 -4.94 31.41 2.08
N HIS A 312 -4.64 31.97 3.24
CA HIS A 312 -3.45 32.80 3.44
C HIS A 312 -2.15 32.01 3.19
N SER A 313 -2.09 30.74 3.61
CA SER A 313 -0.93 29.88 3.34
C SER A 313 -0.74 29.65 1.84
N ILE A 314 -1.83 29.44 1.07
CA ILE A 314 -1.81 29.33 -0.38
C ILE A 314 -1.25 30.61 -1.00
N LEU A 315 -1.83 31.78 -0.65
CA LEU A 315 -1.45 33.05 -1.26
C LEU A 315 0.00 33.48 -0.91
N ALA A 316 0.42 33.22 0.32
CA ALA A 316 1.74 33.63 0.80
C ALA A 316 2.87 32.75 0.26
N ARG A 317 2.63 31.46 0.14
CA ARG A 317 3.71 30.49 -0.13
C ARG A 317 3.74 29.95 -1.55
N THR A 318 2.60 29.87 -2.25
CA THR A 318 2.56 29.30 -3.62
C THR A 318 3.38 30.14 -4.61
N ARG A 319 4.25 29.47 -5.34
CA ARG A 319 4.98 30.01 -6.48
C ARG A 319 4.67 29.14 -7.70
N THR A 320 3.91 29.68 -8.64
CA THR A 320 3.47 28.96 -9.83
C THR A 320 3.35 29.92 -11.01
N ALA A 321 3.62 29.43 -12.22
CA ALA A 321 3.35 30.12 -13.47
C ALA A 321 1.91 29.91 -13.95
N TYR A 322 1.18 28.95 -13.37
CA TYR A 322 -0.17 28.62 -13.78
C TYR A 322 -1.19 29.55 -13.16
N ARG A 323 -2.29 29.77 -13.87
CA ARG A 323 -3.42 30.55 -13.37
C ARG A 323 -4.33 29.66 -12.50
N TYR A 324 -4.80 30.20 -11.38
CA TYR A 324 -5.72 29.50 -10.52
C TYR A 324 -6.83 30.40 -9.96
N GLU A 325 -7.95 29.83 -9.62
CA GLU A 325 -9.03 30.44 -8.85
C GLU A 325 -9.26 29.64 -7.56
N ILE A 326 -9.83 30.29 -6.53
CA ILE A 326 -10.25 29.63 -5.30
C ILE A 326 -11.79 29.70 -5.26
N LEU A 327 -12.43 28.56 -4.96
CA LEU A 327 -13.86 28.45 -4.80
C LEU A 327 -14.15 27.83 -3.43
N VAL A 328 -14.63 28.67 -2.49
CA VAL A 328 -15.08 28.21 -1.18
C VAL A 328 -16.53 27.75 -1.28
N VAL A 329 -16.81 26.52 -0.85
CA VAL A 329 -18.17 25.95 -0.82
C VAL A 329 -18.59 25.79 0.63
N ASP A 330 -19.50 26.66 1.07
CA ASP A 330 -20.01 26.71 2.45
C ASP A 330 -21.37 26.02 2.53
N ASN A 331 -21.48 24.97 3.33
CA ASN A 331 -22.70 24.20 3.46
C ASN A 331 -23.66 24.66 4.57
N GLY A 332 -23.56 25.91 5.02
CA GLY A 332 -24.50 26.50 5.95
C GLY A 332 -23.88 27.00 7.24
N SER A 333 -22.84 27.80 7.15
CA SER A 333 -22.32 28.59 8.28
C SER A 333 -23.38 29.52 8.86
N SER A 334 -23.24 29.83 10.14
CA SER A 334 -24.05 30.83 10.79
C SER A 334 -23.96 32.19 10.08
N GLU A 335 -24.98 33.05 10.18
CA GLU A 335 -24.96 34.37 9.54
C GLU A 335 -23.80 35.28 10.04
N GLU A 336 -23.30 35.04 11.23
CA GLU A 336 -22.13 35.72 11.78
C GLU A 336 -20.86 35.25 11.07
N ASN A 337 -20.62 33.93 11.04
CA ASN A 337 -19.46 33.34 10.42
C ASN A 337 -19.46 33.58 8.89
N LYS A 338 -20.61 33.47 8.24
CA LYS A 338 -20.80 33.80 6.83
C LYS A 338 -20.35 35.24 6.52
N ARG A 339 -20.80 36.21 7.30
CA ARG A 339 -20.39 37.62 7.13
C ARG A 339 -18.90 37.79 7.34
N ALA A 340 -18.33 37.17 8.38
CA ALA A 340 -16.90 37.21 8.66
C ALA A 340 -16.08 36.63 7.51
N ILE A 341 -16.50 35.48 6.94
CA ILE A 341 -15.86 34.86 5.79
C ILE A 341 -15.93 35.80 4.58
N MET A 342 -17.11 36.29 4.22
CA MET A 342 -17.28 37.15 3.05
C MET A 342 -16.48 38.46 3.13
N GLU A 343 -16.46 39.09 4.29
CA GLU A 343 -15.68 40.32 4.55
C GLU A 343 -14.20 40.06 4.33
N LYS A 344 -13.67 39.01 4.94
CA LYS A 344 -12.25 38.66 4.86
C LYS A 344 -11.84 38.18 3.46
N LEU A 345 -12.67 37.40 2.74
CA LEU A 345 -12.43 37.00 1.36
C LEU A 345 -12.40 38.20 0.41
N SER A 346 -13.26 39.21 0.63
CA SER A 346 -13.24 40.44 -0.19
C SER A 346 -12.02 41.33 0.03
N ALA A 347 -11.33 41.15 1.14
CA ALA A 347 -10.10 41.89 1.51
C ALA A 347 -8.82 41.16 1.12
N LEU A 348 -8.90 39.98 0.46
CA LEU A 348 -7.72 39.24 0.03
C LEU A 348 -6.88 40.04 -0.99
N PRO A 349 -5.54 40.02 -0.87
CA PRO A 349 -4.67 40.69 -1.81
C PRO A 349 -4.71 40.00 -3.19
N GLU A 350 -4.60 40.78 -4.25
CA GLU A 350 -4.30 40.24 -5.58
C GLU A 350 -2.90 39.64 -5.59
N THR A 351 -2.78 38.38 -6.00
CA THR A 351 -1.50 37.68 -6.11
C THR A 351 -1.27 37.21 -7.53
N ALA A 352 -0.01 37.10 -7.93
CA ALA A 352 0.36 36.63 -9.27
C ALA A 352 -0.22 35.22 -9.52
N GLY A 353 -0.89 35.06 -10.64
CA GLY A 353 -1.51 33.79 -11.04
C GLY A 353 -2.95 33.57 -10.50
N MET A 354 -3.36 34.23 -9.42
CA MET A 354 -4.72 34.11 -8.90
C MET A 354 -5.71 34.94 -9.73
N LYS A 355 -6.75 34.30 -10.26
CA LYS A 355 -7.83 34.97 -11.00
C LYS A 355 -8.93 35.53 -10.10
N GLY A 356 -9.08 35.03 -8.89
CA GLY A 356 -10.09 35.46 -7.94
C GLY A 356 -10.44 34.41 -6.91
N CYS A 357 -11.19 34.84 -5.89
CA CYS A 357 -11.75 33.98 -4.87
C CYS A 357 -13.28 34.13 -4.90
N ARG A 358 -14.01 33.04 -5.04
CA ARG A 358 -15.47 33.01 -5.07
C ARG A 358 -15.99 32.27 -3.84
N TYR A 359 -17.10 32.75 -3.26
CA TYR A 359 -17.75 32.13 -2.14
C TYR A 359 -19.16 31.67 -2.54
N LEU A 360 -19.40 30.37 -2.39
CA LEU A 360 -20.66 29.72 -2.71
C LEU A 360 -21.33 29.25 -1.41
N TYR A 361 -22.38 29.92 -0.99
CA TYR A 361 -23.16 29.56 0.18
C TYR A 361 -24.37 28.68 -0.23
N GLN A 362 -24.35 27.42 0.25
CA GLN A 362 -25.40 26.46 -0.06
C GLN A 362 -25.77 25.64 1.19
N PRO A 363 -26.70 26.12 2.02
CA PRO A 363 -27.12 25.42 3.23
C PRO A 363 -27.64 24.02 2.92
N MET A 364 -27.01 23.01 3.51
CA MET A 364 -27.40 21.60 3.38
C MET A 364 -26.85 20.78 4.57
N PRO A 365 -27.43 19.60 4.86
CA PRO A 365 -26.79 18.66 5.76
C PRO A 365 -25.37 18.35 5.29
N PHE A 366 -24.44 18.12 6.24
CA PHE A 366 -23.06 17.87 5.91
C PHE A 366 -22.95 16.67 4.96
N ASN A 367 -22.34 16.90 3.80
CA ASN A 367 -22.01 15.88 2.82
C ASN A 367 -20.84 16.41 1.99
N PHE A 368 -19.65 15.88 2.28
CA PHE A 368 -18.41 16.29 1.61
C PHE A 368 -18.49 16.12 0.10
N SER A 369 -19.02 14.97 -0.34
CA SER A 369 -19.19 14.65 -1.77
C SER A 369 -20.05 15.68 -2.51
N LYS A 370 -21.18 16.06 -1.92
CA LYS A 370 -22.06 17.09 -2.51
C LYS A 370 -21.39 18.44 -2.60
N MET A 371 -20.64 18.82 -1.55
CA MET A 371 -19.92 20.10 -1.55
C MET A 371 -18.85 20.14 -2.64
N CYS A 372 -18.07 19.07 -2.78
CA CYS A 372 -17.05 18.94 -3.81
C CYS A 372 -17.66 18.92 -5.24
N ASN A 373 -18.74 18.16 -5.46
CA ASN A 373 -19.44 18.10 -6.74
C ASN A 373 -20.02 19.47 -7.14
N LEU A 374 -20.62 20.18 -6.18
CA LEU A 374 -21.13 21.53 -6.40
C LEU A 374 -19.99 22.50 -6.75
N GLY A 375 -18.87 22.43 -6.01
CA GLY A 375 -17.69 23.21 -6.32
C GLY A 375 -17.13 22.93 -7.70
N ALA A 376 -17.03 21.67 -8.11
CA ALA A 376 -16.56 21.26 -9.43
C ALA A 376 -17.47 21.77 -10.55
N LYS A 377 -18.79 21.73 -10.35
CA LYS A 377 -19.78 22.25 -11.30
C LYS A 377 -19.64 23.76 -11.52
N GLU A 378 -19.42 24.52 -10.46
CA GLU A 378 -19.31 25.98 -10.49
C GLU A 378 -17.90 26.46 -10.85
N ALA A 379 -16.89 25.60 -10.80
CA ALA A 379 -15.50 25.89 -11.11
C ALA A 379 -15.32 26.18 -12.62
N GLY A 380 -14.45 27.14 -12.94
CA GLY A 380 -14.14 27.54 -14.32
C GLY A 380 -12.93 26.82 -14.93
N GLY A 381 -12.13 26.11 -14.11
CA GLY A 381 -10.89 25.46 -14.52
C GLY A 381 -11.08 24.12 -15.22
N ASN A 382 -10.14 23.79 -16.09
CA ASN A 382 -10.00 22.46 -16.70
C ASN A 382 -9.23 21.48 -15.82
N LEU A 383 -8.62 21.98 -14.74
CA LEU A 383 -8.02 21.20 -13.66
C LEU A 383 -8.76 21.53 -12.35
N LEU A 384 -9.00 20.52 -11.54
CA LEU A 384 -9.68 20.61 -10.26
C LEU A 384 -8.73 20.18 -9.16
N LEU A 385 -8.67 20.94 -8.08
CA LEU A 385 -8.01 20.58 -6.84
C LEU A 385 -9.01 20.64 -5.70
N PHE A 386 -9.33 19.51 -5.12
CA PHE A 386 -10.08 19.43 -3.87
C PHE A 386 -9.11 19.59 -2.71
N LEU A 387 -9.37 20.55 -1.84
CA LEU A 387 -8.49 20.90 -0.74
C LEU A 387 -9.34 21.17 0.52
N ASN A 388 -9.02 20.51 1.64
CA ASN A 388 -9.69 20.77 2.90
C ASN A 388 -9.37 22.18 3.41
N ASP A 389 -10.29 22.76 4.20
CA ASP A 389 -10.13 24.10 4.77
C ASP A 389 -9.12 24.17 5.93
N ASP A 390 -8.67 23.02 6.46
CA ASP A 390 -7.67 22.87 7.52
C ASP A 390 -6.27 22.45 6.99
N MET A 391 -5.99 22.73 5.71
CA MET A 391 -4.67 22.51 5.11
C MET A 391 -3.75 23.72 5.25
N GLU A 392 -2.45 23.48 5.38
CA GLU A 392 -1.43 24.51 5.37
C GLU A 392 -0.33 24.21 4.34
N VAL A 393 -0.16 25.12 3.40
CA VAL A 393 0.92 25.06 2.40
C VAL A 393 2.24 25.44 3.04
N ILE A 394 3.25 24.56 2.90
CA ILE A 394 4.60 24.80 3.41
C ILE A 394 5.68 24.82 2.30
N GLN A 395 5.41 24.19 1.15
CA GLN A 395 6.33 24.07 0.03
C GLN A 395 5.91 24.99 -1.13
N PRO A 396 6.80 25.86 -1.65
CA PRO A 396 6.40 26.88 -2.63
C PRO A 396 5.95 26.35 -4.00
N ASP A 397 6.58 25.29 -4.49
CA ASP A 397 6.37 24.70 -5.83
C ASP A 397 5.33 23.55 -5.85
N TRP A 398 4.67 23.29 -4.73
CA TRP A 398 3.72 22.19 -4.55
C TRP A 398 2.67 22.08 -5.66
N MET A 399 2.07 23.22 -6.02
CA MET A 399 1.01 23.28 -7.02
C MET A 399 1.53 22.92 -8.41
N SER A 400 2.69 23.47 -8.81
CA SER A 400 3.32 23.19 -10.09
C SER A 400 3.73 21.72 -10.21
N LEU A 401 4.30 21.16 -9.16
CA LEU A 401 4.68 19.75 -9.11
C LEU A 401 3.47 18.80 -9.23
N MET A 402 2.34 19.13 -8.59
CA MET A 402 1.10 18.35 -8.76
C MET A 402 0.54 18.47 -10.20
N LEU A 403 0.55 19.67 -10.75
CA LEU A 403 0.10 19.96 -12.12
C LEU A 403 0.90 19.20 -13.17
N GLU A 404 2.20 19.09 -13.02
CA GLU A 404 3.04 18.28 -13.92
C GLU A 404 2.48 16.88 -14.12
N LYS A 405 2.06 16.23 -13.04
CA LYS A 405 1.52 14.87 -13.09
C LYS A 405 0.06 14.82 -13.54
N ALA A 406 -0.77 15.73 -13.03
CA ALA A 406 -2.20 15.73 -13.35
C ALA A 406 -2.48 15.94 -14.85
N ARG A 407 -1.57 16.59 -15.58
CA ARG A 407 -1.68 16.83 -17.03
C ARG A 407 -1.37 15.61 -17.89
N LEU A 408 -0.71 14.57 -17.36
CA LEU A 408 -0.36 13.39 -18.14
C LEU A 408 -1.61 12.59 -18.51
N PRO A 409 -1.76 12.16 -19.78
CA PRO A 409 -2.99 11.52 -20.26
C PRO A 409 -3.39 10.25 -19.50
N TYR A 410 -2.41 9.48 -19.01
CA TYR A 410 -2.63 8.22 -18.28
C TYR A 410 -2.82 8.43 -16.77
N VAL A 411 -2.54 9.64 -16.25
CA VAL A 411 -2.69 9.95 -14.82
C VAL A 411 -4.12 10.38 -14.52
N GLY A 412 -4.67 9.83 -13.45
CA GLY A 412 -5.99 10.16 -12.93
C GLY A 412 -5.91 11.18 -11.79
N GLY A 413 -6.05 10.71 -10.55
CA GLY A 413 -5.91 11.54 -9.36
C GLY A 413 -4.44 11.72 -8.93
N VAL A 414 -4.09 12.93 -8.48
CA VAL A 414 -2.77 13.26 -7.93
C VAL A 414 -2.94 13.77 -6.51
N GLY A 415 -2.41 13.03 -5.52
CA GLY A 415 -2.35 13.40 -4.12
C GLY A 415 -0.97 13.88 -3.69
N ALA A 416 -0.90 14.55 -2.54
CA ALA A 416 0.32 14.98 -1.88
C ALA A 416 0.56 14.20 -0.59
N LYS A 417 1.80 14.20 -0.08
CA LYS A 417 2.10 13.72 1.26
C LYS A 417 1.63 14.75 2.28
N LEU A 418 0.96 14.28 3.32
CA LEU A 418 0.50 15.13 4.41
C LEU A 418 1.23 14.76 5.71
N LEU A 419 1.67 15.76 6.44
CA LEU A 419 2.26 15.63 7.76
C LEU A 419 1.31 16.24 8.81
N TYR A 420 1.42 15.76 10.03
CA TYR A 420 0.81 16.43 11.18
C TYR A 420 1.49 17.80 11.41
N PRO A 421 0.74 18.84 11.81
CA PRO A 421 1.25 20.20 11.94
C PRO A 421 2.48 20.28 12.84
N ASP A 422 3.43 21.15 12.48
CA ASP A 422 4.66 21.42 13.23
C ASP A 422 5.48 20.15 13.58
N SER A 423 5.39 19.11 12.75
CA SER A 423 6.06 17.83 12.99
C SER A 423 6.59 17.21 11.69
N GLU A 424 7.45 16.20 11.84
CA GLU A 424 7.89 15.31 10.77
C GLU A 424 7.11 13.97 10.78
N VAL A 425 5.95 13.93 11.43
CA VAL A 425 5.13 12.73 11.54
C VAL A 425 4.19 12.63 10.34
N ILE A 426 4.28 11.53 9.60
CA ILE A 426 3.46 11.27 8.42
C ILE A 426 2.00 11.06 8.87
N GLN A 427 1.08 11.78 8.23
CA GLN A 427 -0.35 11.56 8.34
C GLN A 427 -0.87 10.75 7.15
N HIS A 428 -0.41 11.10 5.93
CA HIS A 428 -0.81 10.45 4.69
C HIS A 428 0.36 10.39 3.70
N ALA A 429 0.56 9.23 3.10
CA ALA A 429 1.53 9.00 2.02
C ALA A 429 0.96 8.04 0.95
N GLY A 430 -0.37 8.04 0.79
CA GLY A 430 -1.13 7.17 -0.10
C GLY A 430 -2.09 6.24 0.65
N ILE A 431 -3.09 5.75 -0.06
CA ILE A 431 -4.09 4.80 0.45
C ILE A 431 -3.80 3.43 -0.16
N THR A 432 -3.65 2.45 0.71
CA THR A 432 -3.46 1.03 0.39
C THR A 432 -4.75 0.27 0.64
N ASN A 433 -5.15 -0.61 -0.26
CA ASN A 433 -6.36 -1.39 -0.12
C ASN A 433 -6.06 -2.75 0.54
N LEU A 434 -6.20 -2.82 1.86
CA LEU A 434 -6.05 -4.05 2.62
C LEU A 434 -7.35 -4.89 2.56
N ARG A 435 -7.29 -6.15 2.97
CA ARG A 435 -8.49 -7.03 3.06
C ARG A 435 -9.57 -6.50 4.00
N VAL A 436 -9.15 -5.79 5.03
CA VAL A 436 -10.06 -5.19 6.04
C VAL A 436 -10.58 -3.83 5.64
N GLY A 437 -10.08 -3.25 4.57
CA GLY A 437 -10.49 -1.96 4.02
C GLY A 437 -9.30 -1.08 3.64
N PRO A 438 -9.57 0.11 3.07
CA PRO A 438 -8.56 1.10 2.76
C PRO A 438 -7.83 1.58 4.02
N ALA A 439 -6.52 1.74 3.94
CA ALA A 439 -5.67 2.13 5.06
C ALA A 439 -4.57 3.11 4.63
N HIS A 440 -4.18 3.98 5.54
CA HIS A 440 -3.02 4.87 5.38
C HIS A 440 -1.77 4.16 5.91
N LYS A 441 -1.03 3.49 5.04
CA LYS A 441 0.29 2.97 5.42
C LYS A 441 1.27 4.13 5.64
N LEU A 442 2.29 3.93 6.45
CA LEU A 442 3.27 4.91 6.91
C LEU A 442 2.70 5.99 7.86
N GLN A 443 1.40 6.00 8.15
CA GLN A 443 0.83 6.93 9.12
C GLN A 443 1.50 6.77 10.50
N PHE A 444 1.75 7.88 11.19
CA PHE A 444 2.45 7.98 12.47
C PHE A 444 3.95 7.69 12.45
N LEU A 445 4.55 7.42 11.29
CA LEU A 445 5.98 7.22 11.17
C LEU A 445 6.71 8.56 10.97
N ASP A 446 7.98 8.56 11.33
CA ASP A 446 8.90 9.70 11.22
C ASP A 446 9.32 9.89 9.75
N ASP A 447 8.91 10.99 9.11
CA ASP A 447 9.28 11.29 7.73
C ASP A 447 10.78 11.61 7.56
N GLY A 448 11.50 11.95 8.62
CA GLY A 448 12.96 12.11 8.58
C GLY A 448 13.69 10.83 8.17
N LYS A 449 13.08 9.66 8.38
CA LYS A 449 13.60 8.36 8.00
C LYS A 449 13.09 7.91 6.65
N VAL A 450 13.85 7.03 6.01
CA VAL A 450 13.42 6.36 4.77
C VAL A 450 12.72 5.05 5.14
N HIS A 451 11.48 4.91 4.69
CA HIS A 451 10.65 3.73 4.96
C HIS A 451 10.54 2.85 3.71
N TYR A 452 10.65 1.56 3.91
CA TYR A 452 10.45 0.51 2.93
C TYR A 452 10.88 0.87 1.49
N TYR A 453 12.19 0.94 1.27
CA TYR A 453 12.76 1.25 -0.04
C TYR A 453 12.23 2.57 -0.66
N GLY A 454 12.01 3.56 0.19
CA GLY A 454 11.67 4.92 -0.20
C GLY A 454 10.20 5.17 -0.47
N MET A 455 9.28 4.40 0.12
CA MET A 455 7.83 4.62 -0.05
C MET A 455 7.35 6.01 0.41
N ASN A 456 8.05 6.65 1.36
CA ASN A 456 7.77 8.03 1.76
C ASN A 456 8.56 9.09 0.96
N ARG A 457 9.17 8.73 -0.15
CA ARG A 457 9.99 9.61 -1.01
C ARG A 457 9.57 9.49 -2.46
N GLY A 458 9.74 10.60 -3.21
CA GLY A 458 9.49 10.61 -4.66
C GLY A 458 8.02 10.43 -5.04
N VAL A 459 7.78 9.83 -6.19
CA VAL A 459 6.45 9.70 -6.78
C VAL A 459 6.06 8.23 -6.88
N HIS A 460 4.85 7.89 -6.46
CA HIS A 460 4.36 6.51 -6.47
C HIS A 460 2.97 6.41 -7.08
N ASN A 461 2.72 5.34 -7.83
CA ASN A 461 1.36 4.95 -8.14
C ASN A 461 0.76 4.26 -6.91
N MET A 462 -0.44 4.67 -6.54
CA MET A 462 -1.20 4.15 -5.41
C MET A 462 -2.64 3.92 -5.86
N LEU A 463 -3.34 3.03 -5.20
CA LEU A 463 -4.74 2.80 -5.56
C LEU A 463 -5.63 3.99 -5.19
N GLY A 464 -5.27 4.74 -4.14
CA GLY A 464 -5.98 5.95 -3.75
C GLY A 464 -5.10 7.00 -3.07
N ALA A 465 -5.62 8.23 -3.05
CA ALA A 465 -5.10 9.37 -2.32
C ALA A 465 -6.25 10.06 -1.58
N THR A 466 -5.94 10.76 -0.49
CA THR A 466 -6.96 11.43 0.33
C THR A 466 -7.56 12.65 -0.37
N GLY A 467 -8.87 12.83 -0.23
CA GLY A 467 -9.59 14.01 -0.69
C GLY A 467 -9.20 15.31 0.01
N ALA A 468 -8.41 15.23 1.09
CA ALA A 468 -7.89 16.42 1.75
C ALA A 468 -6.96 17.26 0.84
N CYS A 469 -6.27 16.62 -0.12
CA CYS A 469 -5.52 17.30 -1.19
C CYS A 469 -5.46 16.38 -2.42
N LEU A 470 -6.41 16.54 -3.36
CA LEU A 470 -6.56 15.68 -4.52
C LEU A 470 -6.78 16.50 -5.79
N MET A 471 -5.83 16.43 -6.72
CA MET A 471 -5.87 17.14 -8.00
C MET A 471 -6.14 16.19 -9.17
N MET A 472 -6.91 16.64 -10.16
CA MET A 472 -7.13 15.88 -11.39
C MET A 472 -7.64 16.78 -12.54
N ARG A 473 -7.59 16.27 -13.77
CA ARG A 473 -8.27 16.92 -14.89
C ARG A 473 -9.80 16.84 -14.70
N ARG A 474 -10.49 17.89 -15.11
CA ARG A 474 -11.95 17.93 -15.09
C ARG A 474 -12.57 16.75 -15.87
N GLU A 475 -12.04 16.43 -17.03
CA GLU A 475 -12.52 15.30 -17.85
C GLU A 475 -12.45 13.96 -17.11
N VAL A 476 -11.37 13.72 -16.32
CA VAL A 476 -11.21 12.52 -15.50
C VAL A 476 -12.26 12.48 -14.39
N PHE A 477 -12.50 13.63 -13.74
CA PHE A 477 -13.52 13.77 -12.70
C PHE A 477 -14.94 13.50 -13.25
N GLU A 478 -15.25 14.06 -14.42
CA GLU A 478 -16.56 13.90 -15.08
C GLU A 478 -16.74 12.47 -15.62
N GLU A 479 -15.70 11.84 -16.21
CA GLU A 479 -15.71 10.44 -16.65
C GLU A 479 -15.93 9.48 -15.47
N ALA A 480 -15.37 9.78 -14.29
CA ALA A 480 -15.60 9.01 -13.06
C ALA A 480 -17.00 9.25 -12.44
N GLY A 481 -17.74 10.26 -12.89
CA GLY A 481 -19.04 10.63 -12.36
C GLY A 481 -18.99 11.49 -11.09
N GLY A 482 -17.84 12.04 -10.75
CA GLY A 482 -17.61 12.85 -9.55
C GLY A 482 -17.60 12.05 -8.25
N PHE A 483 -17.65 12.74 -7.12
CA PHE A 483 -17.77 12.11 -5.81
C PHE A 483 -19.15 11.49 -5.61
N ARG A 484 -19.20 10.29 -5.06
CA ARG A 484 -20.45 9.60 -4.76
C ARG A 484 -21.13 10.21 -3.55
N GLU A 485 -22.32 10.78 -3.73
CA GLU A 485 -23.03 11.53 -2.69
C GLU A 485 -23.60 10.65 -1.56
N GLU A 486 -23.73 9.34 -1.79
CA GLU A 486 -24.10 8.37 -0.75
C GLU A 486 -22.98 8.15 0.27
N LEU A 487 -21.73 8.40 -0.13
CA LEU A 487 -20.54 8.43 0.73
C LEU A 487 -20.33 9.85 1.25
N ALA A 488 -21.10 10.21 2.27
CA ALA A 488 -21.18 11.60 2.74
C ALA A 488 -19.93 12.04 3.51
N VAL A 489 -19.21 11.10 4.14
CA VAL A 489 -18.15 11.37 5.11
C VAL A 489 -16.88 10.59 4.85
N ALA A 490 -16.95 9.27 4.76
CA ALA A 490 -15.80 8.40 4.60
C ALA A 490 -15.80 7.72 3.22
N PHE A 491 -14.62 7.29 2.78
CA PHE A 491 -14.40 6.54 1.54
C PHE A 491 -14.85 7.21 0.23
N ASN A 492 -15.29 8.45 0.26
CA ASN A 492 -15.69 9.18 -0.94
C ASN A 492 -14.52 9.43 -1.90
N ASP A 493 -13.36 9.78 -1.37
CA ASP A 493 -12.10 9.93 -2.09
C ASP A 493 -11.58 8.57 -2.58
N VAL A 494 -11.73 7.53 -1.78
CA VAL A 494 -11.37 6.15 -2.14
C VAL A 494 -12.22 5.66 -3.30
N ASP A 495 -13.56 5.81 -3.23
CA ASP A 495 -14.50 5.43 -4.30
C ASP A 495 -14.17 6.16 -5.62
N LEU A 496 -13.91 7.45 -5.54
CA LEU A 496 -13.50 8.23 -6.72
C LEU A 496 -12.18 7.71 -7.31
N CYS A 497 -11.16 7.50 -6.47
CA CYS A 497 -9.87 6.97 -6.91
C CYS A 497 -9.98 5.56 -7.51
N TYR A 498 -10.82 4.69 -6.92
CA TYR A 498 -11.05 3.34 -7.44
C TYR A 498 -11.76 3.39 -8.78
N THR A 499 -12.79 4.24 -8.93
CA THR A 499 -13.47 4.45 -10.21
C THR A 499 -12.50 4.94 -11.29
N ILE A 500 -11.65 5.91 -10.96
CA ILE A 500 -10.60 6.43 -11.86
C ILE A 500 -9.64 5.31 -12.27
N TYR A 501 -9.18 4.50 -11.31
CA TYR A 501 -8.36 3.33 -11.60
C TYR A 501 -9.10 2.32 -12.46
N GLU A 502 -10.36 2.03 -12.19
CA GLU A 502 -11.19 1.13 -12.99
C GLU A 502 -11.46 1.63 -14.40
N ASN A 503 -11.45 2.94 -14.63
CA ASN A 503 -11.49 3.56 -15.96
C ASN A 503 -10.14 3.50 -16.70
N GLY A 504 -9.12 2.84 -16.13
CA GLY A 504 -7.82 2.60 -16.77
C GLY A 504 -6.75 3.66 -16.47
N TYR A 505 -7.01 4.66 -15.64
CA TYR A 505 -6.02 5.65 -15.24
C TYR A 505 -5.18 5.16 -14.06
N TYR A 506 -4.00 5.76 -13.87
CA TYR A 506 -3.18 5.56 -12.69
C TYR A 506 -3.35 6.74 -11.72
N ASN A 507 -3.68 6.45 -10.44
CA ASN A 507 -3.58 7.47 -9.40
C ASN A 507 -2.14 7.56 -8.92
N VAL A 508 -1.73 8.77 -8.57
CA VAL A 508 -0.35 9.13 -8.21
C VAL A 508 -0.33 9.82 -6.85
N VAL A 509 0.62 9.48 -6.01
CA VAL A 509 0.91 10.23 -4.79
C VAL A 509 2.33 10.77 -4.89
N ARG A 510 2.46 12.09 -4.79
CA ARG A 510 3.72 12.83 -4.80
C ARG A 510 4.22 12.97 -3.36
N ASN A 511 5.04 11.99 -2.93
CA ASN A 511 5.67 12.07 -1.61
C ASN A 511 6.84 13.04 -1.53
N ASP A 512 7.15 13.72 -2.65
CA ASP A 512 8.05 14.87 -2.76
C ASP A 512 7.31 16.22 -2.66
N VAL A 513 5.97 16.21 -2.58
CA VAL A 513 5.12 17.37 -2.28
C VAL A 513 4.55 17.21 -0.88
N VAL A 514 4.78 18.18 -0.02
CA VAL A 514 4.46 18.09 1.40
C VAL A 514 3.61 19.29 1.85
N LEU A 515 2.51 18.99 2.55
CA LEU A 515 1.65 19.97 3.22
C LEU A 515 1.39 19.53 4.67
N TYR A 516 1.02 20.48 5.53
CA TYR A 516 0.44 20.16 6.84
C TYR A 516 -1.07 20.04 6.76
N HIS A 517 -1.64 19.09 7.52
CA HIS A 517 -3.08 18.91 7.65
C HIS A 517 -3.47 18.89 9.13
N HIS A 518 -4.20 19.92 9.56
CA HIS A 518 -4.62 20.16 10.94
C HIS A 518 -5.84 19.32 11.34
N GLU A 519 -5.87 18.06 10.96
CA GLU A 519 -6.98 17.10 11.07
C GLU A 519 -7.85 17.25 12.33
N SER A 520 -9.13 17.03 12.18
CA SER A 520 -10.13 16.93 13.27
C SER A 520 -10.50 18.22 14.01
N LEU A 521 -10.12 19.39 13.51
CA LEU A 521 -10.55 20.65 14.14
C LEU A 521 -12.07 20.86 14.06
N SER A 522 -12.73 20.27 13.06
CA SER A 522 -14.15 20.50 12.80
C SER A 522 -15.05 19.27 13.04
N ARG A 523 -14.56 18.03 12.94
CA ARG A 523 -15.40 16.82 12.87
C ARG A 523 -15.28 15.84 14.03
N GLY A 524 -14.15 15.80 14.75
CA GLY A 524 -13.83 14.77 15.75
C GLY A 524 -13.55 13.40 15.12
N LYS A 525 -13.15 12.40 15.92
CA LYS A 525 -12.73 11.07 15.44
C LYS A 525 -13.92 10.13 15.18
N ASP A 526 -13.87 9.31 14.12
CA ASP A 526 -14.94 8.36 13.77
C ASP A 526 -15.14 7.24 14.81
N GLY A 527 -14.13 6.92 15.62
CA GLY A 527 -14.22 5.92 16.69
C GLY A 527 -14.93 6.40 17.98
N GLU A 528 -15.39 7.66 18.06
CA GLU A 528 -15.90 8.25 19.31
C GLU A 528 -17.34 7.82 19.67
N SER A 529 -18.15 7.39 18.71
CA SER A 529 -19.53 6.95 18.95
C SER A 529 -19.90 5.73 18.10
N GLU A 530 -20.84 4.95 18.62
CA GLU A 530 -21.40 3.79 17.91
C GLU A 530 -22.05 4.19 16.58
N GLU A 531 -22.77 5.31 16.54
CA GLU A 531 -23.41 5.81 15.32
C GLU A 531 -22.38 6.11 14.24
N LYS A 532 -21.27 6.76 14.59
CA LYS A 532 -20.17 7.02 13.65
C LYS A 532 -19.52 5.73 13.13
N GLN A 533 -19.36 4.73 14.00
CA GLN A 533 -18.79 3.43 13.60
C GLN A 533 -19.73 2.66 12.67
N LEU A 534 -21.02 2.60 12.96
CA LEU A 534 -22.01 1.95 12.08
C LEU A 534 -22.09 2.64 10.72
N ARG A 535 -22.05 3.98 10.70
CA ARG A 535 -21.96 4.73 9.45
C ARG A 535 -20.71 4.33 8.65
N LEU A 536 -19.55 4.28 9.30
CA LEU A 536 -18.28 3.91 8.65
C LEU A 536 -18.36 2.49 8.02
N LEU A 537 -18.98 1.54 8.73
CA LEU A 537 -19.19 0.18 8.21
C LEU A 537 -20.10 0.18 6.98
N ARG A 538 -21.23 0.92 7.01
CA ARG A 538 -22.15 1.04 5.89
C ARG A 538 -21.51 1.70 4.68
N GLU A 539 -20.76 2.79 4.89
CA GLU A 539 -20.06 3.48 3.81
C GLU A 539 -18.96 2.56 3.20
N LYS A 540 -18.29 1.74 4.01
CA LYS A 540 -17.37 0.71 3.51
C LYS A 540 -18.09 -0.36 2.68
N ASP A 541 -19.27 -0.76 3.09
CA ASP A 541 -20.08 -1.73 2.35
C ASP A 541 -20.49 -1.18 0.99
N ILE A 542 -20.96 0.06 0.94
CA ILE A 542 -21.27 0.76 -0.33
C ILE A 542 -20.03 0.80 -1.25
N LEU A 543 -18.85 1.09 -0.70
CA LEU A 543 -17.60 1.10 -1.47
C LEU A 543 -17.35 -0.25 -2.17
N TYR A 544 -17.40 -1.37 -1.42
CA TYR A 544 -17.07 -2.67 -1.98
C TYR A 544 -18.21 -3.33 -2.78
N GLU A 545 -19.44 -2.95 -2.56
CA GLU A 545 -20.54 -3.34 -3.46
C GLU A 545 -20.31 -2.83 -4.89
N ARG A 546 -19.67 -1.69 -5.02
CA ARG A 546 -19.34 -1.10 -6.31
C ARG A 546 -18.01 -1.61 -6.88
N HIS A 547 -16.99 -1.77 -6.03
CA HIS A 547 -15.62 -2.11 -6.43
C HIS A 547 -15.26 -3.55 -6.06
N GLN A 548 -16.10 -4.52 -6.45
CA GLN A 548 -15.93 -5.94 -6.10
C GLN A 548 -14.61 -6.53 -6.54
N GLU A 549 -14.11 -6.15 -7.72
CA GLU A 549 -12.84 -6.61 -8.26
C GLU A 549 -11.62 -6.15 -7.43
N LEU A 550 -11.76 -5.04 -6.73
CA LEU A 550 -10.73 -4.48 -5.87
C LEU A 550 -10.82 -4.96 -4.42
N TYR A 551 -11.84 -5.74 -4.04
CA TYR A 551 -11.99 -6.19 -2.67
C TYR A 551 -10.76 -6.99 -2.19
N GLY A 552 -10.03 -6.45 -1.21
CA GLY A 552 -8.81 -7.05 -0.68
C GLY A 552 -7.66 -7.21 -1.68
N LYS A 553 -7.70 -6.51 -2.80
CA LYS A 553 -6.67 -6.54 -3.84
C LYS A 553 -6.13 -5.14 -4.07
N ASP A 554 -4.82 -5.02 -4.10
CA ASP A 554 -4.13 -3.77 -4.42
C ASP A 554 -2.94 -4.09 -5.34
N PRO A 555 -2.90 -3.58 -6.57
CA PRO A 555 -1.79 -3.82 -7.49
C PRO A 555 -0.49 -3.19 -7.01
N PHE A 556 -0.57 -2.14 -6.18
CA PHE A 556 0.58 -1.40 -5.67
C PHE A 556 1.03 -1.86 -4.28
N TYR A 557 0.37 -2.89 -3.73
CA TYR A 557 0.69 -3.49 -2.43
C TYR A 557 0.83 -5.00 -2.55
N HIS A 558 2.03 -5.50 -2.27
CA HIS A 558 2.34 -6.92 -2.47
C HIS A 558 1.56 -7.81 -1.48
N PRO A 559 0.94 -8.94 -1.92
CA PRO A 559 0.14 -9.80 -1.05
C PRO A 559 0.93 -10.50 0.07
N TYR A 560 2.27 -10.54 -0.03
CA TYR A 560 3.14 -11.03 1.04
C TYR A 560 3.52 -9.95 2.07
N LEU A 561 3.02 -8.74 1.95
CA LEU A 561 3.05 -7.73 2.99
C LEU A 561 1.88 -7.90 3.96
N THR A 562 2.04 -7.38 5.16
CA THR A 562 1.03 -7.50 6.22
C THR A 562 -0.29 -6.82 5.83
N MET A 563 -1.40 -7.50 6.09
CA MET A 563 -2.75 -6.95 5.93
C MET A 563 -3.30 -6.33 7.22
N ASP A 564 -2.44 -6.17 8.24
CA ASP A 564 -2.81 -5.50 9.49
C ASP A 564 -2.92 -3.98 9.28
N MET A 565 -4.08 -3.41 9.64
CA MET A 565 -4.31 -1.95 9.56
C MET A 565 -3.50 -1.18 10.58
N LEU A 566 -3.17 -1.78 11.72
CA LEU A 566 -2.44 -1.13 12.81
C LEU A 566 -0.93 -1.12 12.59
N GLU A 567 -0.44 -1.99 11.70
CA GLU A 567 0.96 -2.00 11.29
C GLU A 567 1.19 -0.92 10.24
N SER A 568 1.80 0.17 10.64
CA SER A 568 2.08 1.31 9.75
C SER A 568 3.19 1.02 8.73
N GLU A 569 4.16 0.16 9.09
CA GLU A 569 5.27 -0.22 8.20
C GLU A 569 4.82 -1.22 7.12
N TYR A 570 5.58 -1.25 6.02
CA TYR A 570 5.47 -2.29 4.99
C TYR A 570 6.23 -3.54 5.44
N SER A 571 5.65 -4.29 6.35
CA SER A 571 6.27 -5.49 6.93
C SER A 571 5.86 -6.76 6.21
N PRO A 572 6.75 -7.75 6.02
CA PRO A 572 6.36 -9.05 5.46
C PRO A 572 5.32 -9.78 6.33
N ALA A 573 4.36 -10.43 5.70
CA ALA A 573 3.19 -11.04 6.35
C ALA A 573 3.52 -12.23 7.29
N TYR A 574 4.75 -12.75 7.27
CA TYR A 574 5.11 -13.86 8.16
C TYR A 574 5.01 -13.50 9.66
N ARG A 575 5.01 -12.21 9.98
CA ARG A 575 4.82 -11.70 11.35
C ARG A 575 3.36 -11.76 11.80
N TYR A 576 2.46 -11.68 10.85
CA TYR A 576 1.04 -11.60 11.10
C TYR A 576 0.22 -12.05 9.87
N GLU A 577 -0.21 -13.30 9.87
CA GLU A 577 -0.98 -13.85 8.75
C GLU A 577 -2.44 -14.10 9.18
N VAL A 578 -3.40 -13.51 8.45
CA VAL A 578 -4.83 -13.82 8.59
C VAL A 578 -5.06 -15.22 8.03
N THR A 579 -5.27 -16.19 8.91
CA THR A 579 -5.55 -17.57 8.54
C THR A 579 -6.99 -17.88 8.91
N ILE A 580 -7.86 -17.95 7.90
CA ILE A 580 -9.28 -18.34 8.07
C ILE A 580 -9.51 -19.85 8.01
N ASP A 581 -8.49 -20.63 7.66
CA ASP A 581 -8.54 -22.09 7.71
C ASP A 581 -8.40 -22.58 9.16
N MET A 582 -9.53 -22.49 9.85
CA MET A 582 -9.69 -22.87 11.25
C MET A 582 -11.11 -23.39 11.49
N PRO A 583 -11.33 -24.24 12.50
CA PRO A 583 -12.65 -24.74 12.82
C PRO A 583 -13.60 -23.62 13.31
N TRP A 584 -14.88 -23.85 13.19
CA TRP A 584 -15.89 -22.98 13.78
C TRP A 584 -15.76 -22.95 15.29
N ALA A 585 -15.75 -21.77 15.89
CA ALA A 585 -15.66 -21.58 17.32
C ALA A 585 -16.93 -22.04 18.03
N GLU A 586 -16.77 -22.62 19.23
CA GLU A 586 -17.87 -22.79 20.15
C GLU A 586 -18.32 -21.47 20.73
N ALA A 587 -19.62 -21.24 20.78
CA ALA A 587 -20.21 -20.05 21.36
C ALA A 587 -21.32 -20.43 22.34
N SER A 588 -21.42 -19.70 23.47
CA SER A 588 -22.42 -19.89 24.48
C SER A 588 -22.85 -18.60 25.15
N LEU A 589 -24.08 -18.53 25.61
CA LEU A 589 -24.55 -17.40 26.42
C LEU A 589 -23.79 -17.38 27.77
N CYS A 590 -23.13 -16.27 28.05
CA CYS A 590 -22.31 -16.10 29.25
C CYS A 590 -22.64 -14.80 30.05
N THR A 591 -23.84 -14.28 29.89
CA THR A 591 -24.29 -13.05 30.56
C THR A 591 -24.08 -13.07 32.08
N LYS A 592 -24.35 -14.21 32.75
CA LYS A 592 -24.14 -14.37 34.19
C LYS A 592 -22.67 -14.34 34.59
N GLU A 593 -21.80 -14.97 33.81
CA GLU A 593 -20.35 -14.97 34.03
C GLU A 593 -19.76 -13.55 33.93
N VAL A 594 -20.22 -12.81 32.95
CA VAL A 594 -19.78 -11.40 32.71
C VAL A 594 -20.28 -10.50 33.83
N LEU A 595 -21.51 -10.63 34.30
CA LEU A 595 -22.05 -9.87 35.43
C LEU A 595 -21.28 -10.14 36.75
N SER A 596 -20.65 -11.31 36.90
CA SER A 596 -19.79 -11.63 38.05
C SER A 596 -18.34 -11.19 37.90
N ALA A 597 -17.93 -10.71 36.75
CA ALA A 597 -16.58 -10.25 36.49
C ALA A 597 -16.37 -8.79 36.90
N ARG A 598 -15.15 -8.47 37.31
CA ARG A 598 -14.76 -7.08 37.58
C ARG A 598 -14.44 -6.40 36.27
N GLU A 599 -15.09 -5.28 35.99
CA GLU A 599 -14.69 -4.42 34.88
C GLU A 599 -13.34 -3.76 35.20
N ASP A 600 -12.35 -3.94 34.34
CA ASP A 600 -10.98 -3.50 34.56
C ASP A 600 -10.31 -3.06 33.27
N ARG A 601 -9.90 -1.80 33.22
CA ARG A 601 -9.21 -1.20 32.07
C ARG A 601 -7.77 -1.71 31.89
N CYS A 602 -7.22 -2.42 32.87
CA CYS A 602 -5.95 -3.13 32.68
C CYS A 602 -6.05 -4.30 31.72
N LEU A 603 -7.27 -4.83 31.50
CA LEU A 603 -7.52 -5.79 30.43
C LEU A 603 -7.67 -5.03 29.09
N VAL A 604 -6.65 -5.07 28.27
CA VAL A 604 -6.67 -4.48 26.93
C VAL A 604 -7.46 -5.37 25.98
N VAL A 605 -8.32 -4.76 25.16
CA VAL A 605 -9.13 -5.43 24.14
C VAL A 605 -8.84 -4.74 22.80
N GLY A 606 -7.93 -5.33 22.02
CA GLY A 606 -7.61 -4.87 20.67
C GLY A 606 -8.36 -5.70 19.63
N MET A 607 -9.25 -5.06 18.89
CA MET A 607 -9.86 -5.63 17.69
C MET A 607 -9.11 -5.13 16.46
N GLU A 608 -8.81 -6.02 15.52
CA GLU A 608 -8.09 -5.71 14.29
C GLU A 608 -8.91 -6.07 13.07
N CYS A 609 -9.74 -7.09 13.19
CA CYS A 609 -10.54 -7.57 12.09
C CYS A 609 -11.87 -8.14 12.61
N ALA A 610 -12.95 -7.72 11.97
CA ALA A 610 -14.27 -8.36 12.06
C ALA A 610 -14.82 -8.40 10.63
N MET A 611 -14.86 -9.59 10.03
CA MET A 611 -15.21 -9.78 8.62
C MET A 611 -16.40 -10.72 8.47
N ASP A 612 -17.33 -10.39 7.59
CA ASP A 612 -18.25 -11.37 7.02
C ASP A 612 -17.47 -12.23 6.03
N LEU A 613 -17.45 -13.55 6.24
CA LEU A 613 -16.66 -14.50 5.46
C LEU A 613 -17.16 -14.63 4.02
N TYR A 614 -18.45 -14.53 3.79
CA TYR A 614 -19.01 -14.56 2.45
C TYR A 614 -18.55 -13.31 1.67
N LYS A 615 -18.73 -12.15 2.28
CA LYS A 615 -18.32 -10.88 1.71
C LYS A 615 -16.80 -10.83 1.46
N TRP A 616 -16.01 -11.38 2.38
CA TRP A 616 -14.56 -11.48 2.21
C TRP A 616 -14.17 -12.37 1.02
N GLN A 617 -14.92 -13.45 0.78
CA GLN A 617 -14.61 -14.38 -0.31
C GLN A 617 -15.11 -13.90 -1.67
N TYR A 618 -16.28 -13.27 -1.73
CA TYR A 618 -16.98 -12.93 -2.97
C TYR A 618 -17.09 -11.42 -3.23
N GLY A 619 -16.68 -10.56 -2.30
CA GLY A 619 -16.72 -9.11 -2.44
C GLY A 619 -18.09 -8.45 -2.25
N VAL A 620 -19.15 -9.24 -2.06
CA VAL A 620 -20.54 -8.79 -1.93
C VAL A 620 -21.26 -9.52 -0.80
N SER A 621 -22.38 -8.96 -0.34
CA SER A 621 -23.28 -9.65 0.59
C SER A 621 -24.00 -10.83 -0.09
N PRO A 622 -24.45 -11.87 0.67
CA PRO A 622 -25.06 -13.06 0.11
C PRO A 622 -26.31 -12.80 -0.73
N ASP A 623 -27.09 -11.80 -0.37
CA ASP A 623 -28.30 -11.35 -1.09
C ASP A 623 -28.00 -10.71 -2.47
N LYS A 624 -26.78 -10.24 -2.68
CA LYS A 624 -26.31 -9.59 -3.93
C LYS A 624 -25.34 -10.47 -4.73
N GLY A 625 -24.89 -11.59 -4.17
CA GLY A 625 -23.97 -12.53 -4.83
C GLY A 625 -24.68 -13.56 -5.70
N GLU A 626 -24.04 -13.97 -6.80
CA GLU A 626 -24.56 -15.05 -7.66
C GLU A 626 -24.34 -16.45 -7.05
N VAL A 627 -23.42 -16.59 -6.10
CA VAL A 627 -23.07 -17.87 -5.48
C VAL A 627 -23.94 -18.12 -4.27
N LYS A 628 -24.76 -19.18 -4.32
CA LYS A 628 -25.56 -19.64 -3.20
C LYS A 628 -24.75 -20.64 -2.38
N ILE A 629 -24.45 -20.29 -1.12
CA ILE A 629 -23.84 -21.21 -0.15
C ILE A 629 -24.85 -21.55 0.95
N SER A 630 -24.59 -22.67 1.64
CA SER A 630 -25.39 -23.07 2.78
C SER A 630 -25.29 -22.06 3.92
N SER A 631 -26.38 -21.78 4.62
CA SER A 631 -26.38 -20.95 5.83
C SER A 631 -25.43 -21.46 6.92
N ASP A 632 -25.10 -22.76 6.90
CA ASP A 632 -24.12 -23.35 7.81
C ASP A 632 -22.66 -22.98 7.48
N GLU A 633 -22.40 -22.49 6.27
CA GLU A 633 -21.08 -22.04 5.81
C GLU A 633 -20.93 -20.53 5.93
N MET A 634 -22.01 -19.79 6.19
CA MET A 634 -21.97 -18.34 6.43
C MET A 634 -21.51 -18.03 7.84
N GLY A 635 -20.68 -17.01 7.98
CA GLY A 635 -20.19 -16.60 9.29
C GLY A 635 -19.27 -15.41 9.29
N TYR A 636 -18.78 -15.12 10.48
CA TYR A 636 -17.85 -14.04 10.73
C TYR A 636 -16.48 -14.60 11.11
N TYR A 637 -15.44 -13.86 10.75
CA TYR A 637 -14.09 -14.04 11.25
C TYR A 637 -13.69 -12.84 12.09
N PHE A 638 -13.17 -13.13 13.29
CA PHE A 638 -12.70 -12.13 14.23
C PHE A 638 -11.24 -12.35 14.52
N GLN A 639 -10.46 -11.28 14.62
CA GLN A 639 -9.07 -11.34 14.98
C GLN A 639 -8.67 -10.09 15.77
N GLY A 640 -7.68 -10.27 16.65
CA GLY A 640 -7.15 -9.20 17.45
C GLY A 640 -6.16 -9.69 18.49
N TYR A 641 -5.96 -8.88 19.51
CA TYR A 641 -5.12 -9.20 20.65
C TYR A 641 -5.76 -8.75 21.95
N SER A 642 -5.41 -9.42 23.05
CA SER A 642 -5.86 -9.03 24.37
C SER A 642 -4.83 -9.43 25.42
N PHE A 643 -4.50 -8.52 26.33
CA PHE A 643 -3.57 -8.77 27.42
C PHE A 643 -3.94 -7.98 28.66
N VAL A 644 -3.44 -8.44 29.81
CA VAL A 644 -3.60 -7.75 31.11
C VAL A 644 -2.29 -7.05 31.41
N ILE A 645 -2.34 -5.72 31.55
CA ILE A 645 -1.17 -4.90 31.85
C ILE A 645 -0.57 -5.28 33.20
N GLY A 646 0.76 -5.50 33.23
CA GLY A 646 1.51 -5.80 34.43
C GLY A 646 1.35 -7.25 34.95
N ALA A 647 0.69 -8.12 34.16
CA ALA A 647 0.46 -9.51 34.54
C ALA A 647 1.23 -10.50 33.64
N ASP A 648 1.39 -11.74 34.09
CA ASP A 648 1.81 -12.84 33.22
C ASP A 648 0.63 -13.31 32.37
N ASN A 649 0.64 -13.00 31.09
CA ASN A 649 -0.47 -13.26 30.19
C ASN A 649 -0.68 -14.74 29.86
N ALA A 650 0.26 -15.62 30.15
CA ALA A 650 0.07 -17.07 30.06
C ALA A 650 -0.93 -17.61 31.08
N CYS A 651 -1.13 -16.90 32.19
CA CYS A 651 -2.03 -17.31 33.28
C CYS A 651 -3.52 -17.08 32.94
N TYR A 652 -3.85 -16.34 31.91
CA TYR A 652 -5.23 -15.96 31.61
C TYR A 652 -5.84 -16.79 30.47
N LYS A 653 -7.00 -17.40 30.78
CA LYS A 653 -7.91 -17.92 29.74
C LYS A 653 -8.81 -16.76 29.28
N LYS A 654 -8.86 -16.52 27.99
CA LYS A 654 -9.61 -15.41 27.38
C LYS A 654 -10.78 -15.94 26.55
N THR A 655 -11.88 -15.18 26.55
CA THR A 655 -13.10 -15.47 25.79
C THR A 655 -13.56 -14.16 25.15
N LEU A 656 -13.74 -14.13 23.83
CA LEU A 656 -14.28 -12.97 23.12
C LEU A 656 -15.76 -12.84 23.46
N LEU A 657 -16.20 -11.62 23.72
CA LEU A 657 -17.57 -11.31 24.06
C LEU A 657 -18.25 -10.51 22.95
N LEU A 658 -19.50 -10.87 22.66
CA LEU A 658 -20.42 -10.09 21.83
C LEU A 658 -21.65 -9.77 22.66
N LYS A 659 -21.85 -8.49 23.04
CA LYS A 659 -23.00 -8.01 23.79
C LYS A 659 -24.00 -7.37 22.84
N ASN A 660 -25.19 -7.96 22.75
CA ASN A 660 -26.31 -7.33 22.05
C ASN A 660 -26.73 -6.06 22.76
N LYS A 661 -26.77 -4.95 22.06
CA LYS A 661 -27.07 -3.61 22.61
C LYS A 661 -28.55 -3.41 22.99
N GLU A 662 -29.43 -4.16 22.34
CA GLU A 662 -30.88 -4.02 22.54
C GLU A 662 -31.37 -4.89 23.71
N CYS A 663 -31.05 -6.19 23.72
CA CYS A 663 -31.51 -7.11 24.74
C CYS A 663 -30.52 -7.31 25.89
N GLY A 664 -29.27 -6.88 25.73
CA GLY A 664 -28.22 -7.04 26.74
C GLY A 664 -27.65 -8.46 26.91
N GLU A 665 -28.03 -9.39 26.05
CA GLU A 665 -27.45 -10.74 26.04
C GLU A 665 -25.97 -10.68 25.64
N VAL A 666 -25.16 -11.54 26.30
CA VAL A 666 -23.73 -11.62 26.03
C VAL A 666 -23.38 -13.03 25.56
N TRP A 667 -22.85 -13.13 24.37
CA TRP A 667 -22.29 -14.35 23.81
C TRP A 667 -20.79 -14.40 24.10
N GLY A 668 -20.32 -15.54 24.62
CA GLY A 668 -18.91 -15.86 24.80
C GLY A 668 -18.45 -16.80 23.71
N ILE A 669 -17.38 -16.42 22.99
CA ILE A 669 -16.85 -17.14 21.84
C ILE A 669 -15.48 -17.69 22.20
N ALA A 670 -15.27 -18.98 21.99
CA ALA A 670 -14.00 -19.65 22.18
C ALA A 670 -12.96 -19.11 21.19
N LEU A 671 -11.74 -18.89 21.66
CA LEU A 671 -10.66 -18.28 20.90
C LEU A 671 -9.60 -19.30 20.55
N GLU A 672 -9.11 -19.25 19.30
CA GLU A 672 -7.86 -19.84 18.92
C GLU A 672 -6.73 -18.83 19.15
N ARG A 673 -5.64 -19.27 19.78
CA ARG A 673 -4.50 -18.43 20.09
C ARG A 673 -3.70 -18.15 18.82
N ARG A 674 -3.30 -16.91 18.66
CA ARG A 674 -2.39 -16.44 17.61
C ARG A 674 -1.10 -15.93 18.22
N TYR A 675 -0.01 -16.19 17.54
CA TYR A 675 1.30 -15.71 17.92
C TYR A 675 1.55 -14.29 17.38
N ARG A 676 2.00 -13.35 18.24
CA ARG A 676 2.13 -11.94 17.94
C ARG A 676 3.48 -11.40 18.41
N GLN A 677 4.50 -11.56 17.56
CA GLN A 677 5.83 -11.04 17.83
C GLN A 677 5.85 -9.51 17.88
N ASP A 678 5.10 -8.85 17.00
CA ASP A 678 4.96 -7.41 16.92
C ASP A 678 4.49 -6.80 18.24
N ILE A 679 3.51 -7.41 18.91
CA ILE A 679 3.05 -6.96 20.23
C ILE A 679 4.18 -7.07 21.26
N LYS A 680 4.98 -8.15 21.23
CA LYS A 680 6.12 -8.32 22.13
C LYS A 680 7.22 -7.29 21.85
N GLU A 681 7.47 -6.96 20.58
CA GLU A 681 8.47 -5.96 20.19
C GLU A 681 8.10 -4.56 20.70
N ASN A 682 6.80 -4.24 20.70
CA ASN A 682 6.27 -2.96 21.21
C ASN A 682 6.11 -2.92 22.74
N LEU A 683 5.84 -4.07 23.37
CA LEU A 683 5.56 -4.19 24.80
C LEU A 683 6.63 -5.05 25.50
N LYS A 684 7.88 -4.61 25.46
CA LYS A 684 9.06 -5.35 25.93
C LYS A 684 9.01 -5.78 27.40
N ASP A 685 8.33 -4.98 28.24
CA ASP A 685 8.24 -5.19 29.69
C ASP A 685 7.07 -6.10 30.10
N GLN A 686 6.24 -6.55 29.15
CA GLN A 686 5.12 -7.44 29.44
C GLN A 686 5.51 -8.92 29.22
N LEU A 687 5.09 -9.80 30.13
CA LEU A 687 5.37 -11.24 30.04
C LEU A 687 4.29 -11.97 29.22
N ASN A 688 4.75 -12.90 28.37
CA ASN A 688 3.92 -13.77 27.53
C ASN A 688 2.90 -13.01 26.67
N VAL A 689 3.25 -11.78 26.28
CA VAL A 689 2.40 -10.92 25.47
C VAL A 689 2.41 -11.32 23.98
N ASP A 690 3.43 -12.05 23.55
CA ASP A 690 3.49 -12.67 22.23
C ASP A 690 2.42 -13.76 22.01
N LEU A 691 1.83 -14.29 23.10
CA LEU A 691 0.77 -15.29 23.07
C LEU A 691 -0.64 -14.68 23.20
N THR A 692 -0.76 -13.38 23.05
CA THR A 692 -2.01 -12.65 23.33
C THR A 692 -2.87 -12.38 22.11
N GLY A 693 -2.38 -12.71 20.91
CA GLY A 693 -3.19 -12.72 19.71
C GLY A 693 -4.29 -13.79 19.74
N TYR A 694 -5.40 -13.48 19.13
CA TYR A 694 -6.52 -14.41 19.03
C TYR A 694 -7.20 -14.33 17.66
N ALA A 695 -7.87 -15.44 17.30
CA ALA A 695 -8.83 -15.49 16.20
C ALA A 695 -10.03 -16.35 16.58
N ALA A 696 -11.16 -16.11 15.93
CA ALA A 696 -12.36 -16.93 16.04
C ALA A 696 -13.16 -16.88 14.74
N LYS A 697 -13.79 -18.02 14.40
CA LYS A 697 -14.69 -18.15 13.24
C LYS A 697 -16.07 -18.54 13.75
N LEU A 698 -17.05 -17.63 13.65
CA LEU A 698 -18.38 -17.79 14.22
C LEU A 698 -19.42 -17.96 13.12
N ARG A 699 -20.31 -18.97 13.23
CA ARG A 699 -21.43 -19.11 12.29
C ARG A 699 -22.45 -17.98 12.47
N LYS A 700 -22.89 -17.39 11.34
CA LYS A 700 -23.81 -16.25 11.33
C LYS A 700 -25.11 -16.58 12.07
N LYS A 701 -25.67 -17.76 11.89
CA LYS A 701 -26.91 -18.23 12.52
C LYS A 701 -26.93 -18.24 14.06
N ILE A 702 -25.80 -18.06 14.72
CA ILE A 702 -25.73 -18.04 16.20
C ILE A 702 -26.22 -16.70 16.75
N LEU A 703 -26.02 -15.63 15.98
CA LEU A 703 -26.41 -14.28 16.38
C LEU A 703 -27.75 -13.91 15.79
N SER A 704 -28.62 -13.32 16.59
CA SER A 704 -29.84 -12.68 16.12
C SER A 704 -29.49 -11.34 15.45
N PRO A 705 -30.33 -10.84 14.55
CA PRO A 705 -30.16 -9.48 14.01
C PRO A 705 -30.03 -8.45 15.13
N GLY A 706 -29.17 -7.45 14.92
CA GLY A 706 -28.94 -6.39 15.89
C GLY A 706 -27.48 -5.93 15.96
N VAL A 707 -27.20 -5.00 16.85
CA VAL A 707 -25.87 -4.42 17.05
C VAL A 707 -25.20 -5.03 18.26
N TYR A 708 -23.99 -5.58 18.05
CA TYR A 708 -23.21 -6.25 19.08
C TYR A 708 -21.93 -5.47 19.39
N GLN A 709 -21.68 -5.19 20.67
CA GLN A 709 -20.43 -4.61 21.13
C GLN A 709 -19.42 -5.71 21.45
N PHE A 710 -18.17 -5.55 20.98
CA PHE A 710 -17.08 -6.44 21.30
C PHE A 710 -16.53 -6.19 22.71
N GLY A 711 -16.14 -7.26 23.39
CA GLY A 711 -15.48 -7.23 24.69
C GLY A 711 -14.61 -8.46 24.90
N MET A 712 -13.94 -8.50 26.03
CA MET A 712 -13.12 -9.65 26.43
C MET A 712 -13.38 -10.02 27.90
N LEU A 713 -13.54 -11.30 28.15
CA LEU A 713 -13.50 -11.89 29.48
C LEU A 713 -12.15 -12.59 29.66
N ALA A 714 -11.40 -12.22 30.68
CA ALA A 714 -10.14 -12.86 31.05
C ALA A 714 -10.28 -13.49 32.45
N VAL A 715 -10.00 -14.80 32.56
CA VAL A 715 -10.06 -15.56 33.81
C VAL A 715 -8.64 -15.99 34.18
N ASP A 716 -8.15 -15.49 35.30
CA ASP A 716 -6.90 -15.95 35.89
C ASP A 716 -7.07 -17.42 36.34
N GLN A 717 -6.26 -18.31 35.81
CA GLN A 717 -6.37 -19.75 36.07
C GLN A 717 -5.90 -20.12 37.47
N CYS A 718 -5.07 -19.32 38.10
CA CYS A 718 -4.59 -19.53 39.46
C CYS A 718 -5.55 -18.97 40.51
N SER A 719 -5.86 -17.69 40.42
CA SER A 719 -6.71 -17.01 41.42
C SER A 719 -8.22 -17.14 41.16
N ARG A 720 -8.59 -17.58 39.95
CA ARG A 720 -9.98 -17.61 39.45
C ARG A 720 -10.65 -16.25 39.36
N GLN A 721 -9.88 -15.17 39.46
CA GLN A 721 -10.37 -13.82 39.25
C GLN A 721 -10.84 -13.66 37.81
N LYS A 722 -12.01 -13.03 37.63
CA LYS A 722 -12.59 -12.71 36.34
C LYS A 722 -12.49 -11.22 36.09
N LEU A 723 -11.90 -10.83 34.97
CA LEU A 723 -11.82 -9.46 34.46
C LEU A 723 -12.63 -9.35 33.19
N VAL A 724 -13.32 -8.24 33.01
CA VAL A 724 -14.03 -7.92 31.76
C VAL A 724 -13.68 -6.51 31.33
N ASN A 725 -13.53 -6.31 30.03
CA ASN A 725 -13.46 -4.98 29.44
C ASN A 725 -14.10 -4.98 28.05
N TRP A 726 -14.58 -3.80 27.63
CA TRP A 726 -15.29 -3.60 26.38
C TRP A 726 -14.49 -2.72 25.43
N SER A 727 -14.53 -3.05 24.15
CA SER A 727 -13.98 -2.20 23.09
C SER A 727 -15.05 -1.23 22.57
N ASN A 728 -14.63 -0.27 21.77
CA ASN A 728 -15.55 0.59 21.02
C ASN A 728 -16.04 -0.06 19.71
N TRP A 729 -15.51 -1.21 19.33
CA TRP A 729 -15.91 -1.92 18.13
C TRP A 729 -17.32 -2.50 18.28
N VAL A 730 -18.05 -2.45 17.17
CA VAL A 730 -19.39 -3.04 17.04
C VAL A 730 -19.46 -3.90 15.80
N LEU A 731 -20.36 -4.91 15.84
CA LEU A 731 -20.75 -5.73 14.72
C LEU A 731 -22.24 -5.50 14.46
N GLU A 732 -22.60 -5.11 13.26
CA GLU A 732 -23.99 -5.11 12.80
C GLU A 732 -24.31 -6.46 12.18
N VAL A 733 -25.37 -7.10 12.65
CA VAL A 733 -25.89 -8.37 12.15
C VAL A 733 -27.23 -8.07 11.51
N ASP A 734 -27.30 -8.15 10.19
CA ASP A 734 -28.49 -7.86 9.42
C ASP A 734 -29.57 -8.94 9.59
N THR A 735 -30.81 -8.58 9.34
CA THR A 735 -31.90 -9.54 9.14
C THR A 735 -31.64 -10.29 7.85
N ASP A 736 -31.49 -11.61 7.92
CA ASP A 736 -31.55 -12.43 6.70
C ASP A 736 -32.96 -12.24 6.09
N GLU A 737 -33.10 -11.46 5.01
CA GLU A 737 -34.29 -11.44 4.17
C GLU A 737 -34.33 -12.65 3.24
#